data_189dfdc77f9a236f822a1cc861ffe74a
#
_entry.id   189dfdc77f9a236f822a1cc861ffe74a
#
_cell.length_a   1.000
_cell.length_b   1.000
_cell.length_c   1.000
_cell.angle_alpha   90.00
_cell.angle_beta   90.00
_cell.angle_gamma   90.00
#
_symmetry.space_group_name_H-M   'P 1'
#
loop_
_entity.id
_entity.type
_entity.pdbx_description
1 polymer ?
#
loop_
_entity_poly.entity_id
_entity_poly.type
_entity_poly.pdbx_seq_one_letter_code
_entity_poly.pdbx_strand_id
1 'polypeptide(L)'
;MELRPWLLWVVAAAGTLVLLAADAHGQKIFTNTWAVHIPGGLAVADSVARKHGFHNLGQIFGDYYHFRHRAVTKRSLSPHRPRHSRLQREPQVQWLEQQVAKRRTKRDVYQEPTDPKFPQQWYLSGVNQRDLNVKEAWAQGYTGRGIVVSILDDGIEKNHPDLAGNYDPGASFDVNDQDPDPQPRYTQMNDNRHGTRCAGEVAAVANNGVCGVGVAYNAHIGGVRMLDGEVTDAVEARSLGLNPNHIHIYSASWGPEDDGKTVDGPARLAEEAFFRGVSQGRGGLGSIFVWASGNGGREHDSCNCDGYTNSIYTLSISSATQFGNVPWYSEACSSTLATTYSSGNQNEKQIVTTDLRQKCTESHTGTSASAPLAAGIIALTLEANRNLTWRDMQHLVVRTSKPAHLNANDWATNGVGRKVSHSYGYGLLDAGAMVTLAQNWTTVAPQRKCIIDILNEPRPHDYSADGFNDWAFMTTHSWDEDPSGEWVLEIENTSEANNYGTLTKFTLILYGTAPEGLPTPPESSGCKTLTSSQACVVCEEGFSLHQKTCIQHCPPGFTPQVLDTHYSTENDVETIRASVCAPCHASCATCQGPAPTDCLSCPSHASLDPVEQTCSRQSQSSRESPPEQPPPPPGLTPEVEAEPRLLPSHLPEVIAGLSCAFIVLVFVTVFLVLQLRSGFSFRGVKVYTMDRGLISYKGLPPEAWQEECPSDSEEDEGRGERTAFIKDQSAL
;
A
#
# COMPACT_ATOMS: atom_id res chain seq x y z
N MET A 1 -62.75 1.71 -20.22
CA MET A 1 -61.48 1.33 -19.56
C MET A 1 -60.84 2.61 -19.04
N GLU A 2 -61.19 3.01 -17.84
CA GLU A 2 -60.69 4.24 -17.22
C GLU A 2 -59.30 4.03 -16.67
N LEU A 3 -58.32 4.71 -17.24
CA LEU A 3 -56.95 4.81 -16.74
C LEU A 3 -56.99 5.51 -15.38
N ARG A 4 -56.65 4.81 -14.31
CA ARG A 4 -56.72 5.33 -12.93
C ARG A 4 -55.76 6.53 -12.76
N PRO A 5 -56.17 7.61 -12.11
CA PRO A 5 -55.43 8.89 -12.03
C PRO A 5 -54.03 8.77 -11.42
N TRP A 6 -53.71 7.73 -10.67
CA TRP A 6 -52.38 7.54 -10.10
C TRP A 6 -51.32 7.16 -11.14
N LEU A 7 -51.69 6.59 -12.32
CA LEU A 7 -50.74 6.28 -13.39
C LEU A 7 -50.19 7.61 -14.03
N LEU A 8 -51.04 8.63 -14.11
CA LEU A 8 -50.62 9.93 -14.59
C LEU A 8 -49.64 10.63 -13.63
N TRP A 9 -49.79 10.44 -12.32
CA TRP A 9 -48.85 10.94 -11.33
C TRP A 9 -47.50 10.24 -11.36
N VAL A 10 -47.49 8.92 -11.58
CA VAL A 10 -46.22 8.17 -11.72
C VAL A 10 -45.46 8.55 -12.99
N VAL A 11 -46.18 8.74 -14.10
CA VAL A 11 -45.56 9.19 -15.37
C VAL A 11 -45.09 10.65 -15.25
N ALA A 12 -45.83 11.52 -14.58
CA ALA A 12 -45.41 12.91 -14.34
C ALA A 12 -44.19 12.98 -13.38
N ALA A 13 -44.15 12.14 -12.33
CA ALA A 13 -43.03 12.06 -11.42
C ALA A 13 -41.77 11.44 -12.10
N ALA A 14 -41.94 10.42 -12.94
CA ALA A 14 -40.84 9.87 -13.72
C ALA A 14 -40.34 10.86 -14.77
N GLY A 15 -41.22 11.61 -15.40
CA GLY A 15 -40.87 12.68 -16.36
C GLY A 15 -40.09 13.82 -15.68
N THR A 16 -40.48 14.22 -14.47
CA THR A 16 -39.73 15.23 -13.69
C THR A 16 -38.38 14.70 -13.20
N LEU A 17 -38.27 13.45 -12.84
CA LEU A 17 -36.98 12.83 -12.47
C LEU A 17 -36.01 12.75 -13.66
N VAL A 18 -36.51 12.42 -14.85
CA VAL A 18 -35.71 12.40 -16.10
C VAL A 18 -35.28 13.81 -16.49
N LEU A 19 -36.13 14.80 -16.31
CA LEU A 19 -35.76 16.21 -16.53
C LEU A 19 -34.73 16.73 -15.52
N LEU A 20 -34.82 16.35 -14.26
CA LEU A 20 -33.82 16.67 -13.24
C LEU A 20 -32.50 15.96 -13.46
N ALA A 21 -32.49 14.73 -13.98
CA ALA A 21 -31.29 14.01 -14.36
C ALA A 21 -30.63 14.57 -15.63
N ALA A 22 -31.42 15.14 -16.56
CA ALA A 22 -30.86 15.78 -17.76
C ALA A 22 -30.15 17.12 -17.46
N ASP A 23 -30.52 17.82 -16.39
CA ASP A 23 -29.84 19.06 -15.94
C ASP A 23 -28.51 18.84 -15.21
N ALA A 24 -28.21 17.59 -14.80
CA ALA A 24 -26.95 17.27 -14.11
C ALA A 24 -25.71 17.32 -15.04
N HIS A 25 -25.88 17.38 -16.36
CA HIS A 25 -24.80 17.37 -17.35
C HIS A 25 -24.19 18.75 -17.67
N GLY A 26 -24.51 19.82 -16.90
CA GLY A 26 -24.06 21.17 -17.22
C GLY A 26 -23.69 22.09 -16.07
N GLN A 27 -23.47 21.58 -14.86
CA GLN A 27 -23.24 22.47 -13.70
C GLN A 27 -21.92 23.23 -13.84
N LYS A 28 -22.04 24.59 -14.00
CA LYS A 28 -20.90 25.50 -14.18
C LYS A 28 -20.16 25.67 -12.87
N ILE A 29 -18.84 25.43 -12.86
CA ILE A 29 -17.95 25.67 -11.71
C ILE A 29 -17.27 27.02 -11.93
N PHE A 30 -17.66 28.03 -11.16
CA PHE A 30 -17.08 29.37 -11.23
C PHE A 30 -15.76 29.44 -10.48
N THR A 31 -14.77 30.12 -11.09
CA THR A 31 -13.46 30.35 -10.49
C THR A 31 -13.44 31.68 -9.71
N ASN A 32 -12.32 31.97 -9.05
CA ASN A 32 -12.07 33.27 -8.43
C ASN A 32 -11.36 34.26 -9.37
N THR A 33 -11.49 34.05 -10.69
CA THR A 33 -10.87 34.91 -11.71
C THR A 33 -11.90 35.47 -12.69
N TRP A 34 -11.56 36.59 -13.30
CA TRP A 34 -12.35 37.29 -14.31
C TRP A 34 -11.47 37.61 -15.51
N ALA A 35 -12.01 37.50 -16.70
CA ALA A 35 -11.48 38.12 -17.88
C ALA A 35 -12.16 39.51 -18.03
N VAL A 36 -11.38 40.55 -18.26
CA VAL A 36 -11.88 41.95 -18.27
C VAL A 36 -11.27 42.64 -19.47
N HIS A 37 -12.14 43.37 -20.22
CA HIS A 37 -11.72 44.21 -21.32
C HIS A 37 -11.65 45.68 -20.82
N ILE A 38 -10.44 46.27 -20.84
CA ILE A 38 -10.14 47.61 -20.34
C ILE A 38 -9.20 48.28 -21.34
N PRO A 39 -9.71 49.15 -22.22
CA PRO A 39 -8.87 49.98 -23.08
C PRO A 39 -7.96 50.93 -22.28
N GLY A 40 -6.77 51.23 -22.81
CA GLY A 40 -5.86 52.20 -22.20
C GLY A 40 -4.60 51.55 -21.57
N GLY A 41 -4.39 50.27 -21.78
CA GLY A 41 -3.14 49.57 -21.46
C GLY A 41 -3.05 49.07 -20.03
N LEU A 42 -1.94 48.41 -19.73
CA LEU A 42 -1.68 47.65 -18.47
C LEU A 42 -1.83 48.56 -17.23
N ALA A 43 -1.36 49.81 -17.27
CA ALA A 43 -1.39 50.71 -16.12
C ALA A 43 -2.83 51.05 -15.69
N VAL A 44 -3.74 51.21 -16.67
CA VAL A 44 -5.17 51.46 -16.43
C VAL A 44 -5.81 50.19 -15.84
N ALA A 45 -5.55 49.02 -16.41
CA ALA A 45 -6.05 47.76 -15.91
C ALA A 45 -5.57 47.49 -14.46
N ASP A 46 -4.32 47.76 -14.13
CA ASP A 46 -3.79 47.67 -12.78
C ASP A 46 -4.43 48.62 -11.79
N SER A 47 -4.75 49.86 -12.22
CA SER A 47 -5.44 50.80 -11.40
C SER A 47 -6.86 50.34 -11.06
N VAL A 48 -7.61 49.88 -12.07
CA VAL A 48 -8.95 49.29 -11.90
C VAL A 48 -8.93 48.04 -11.01
N ALA A 49 -8.00 47.16 -11.24
CA ALA A 49 -7.88 45.94 -10.41
C ALA A 49 -7.66 46.29 -8.93
N ARG A 50 -6.71 47.16 -8.61
CA ARG A 50 -6.43 47.63 -7.23
C ARG A 50 -7.62 48.33 -6.59
N LYS A 51 -8.31 49.23 -7.32
CA LYS A 51 -9.48 49.96 -6.85
C LYS A 51 -10.61 49.02 -6.38
N HIS A 52 -10.78 47.87 -7.04
CA HIS A 52 -11.84 46.90 -6.71
C HIS A 52 -11.37 45.69 -5.91
N GLY A 53 -10.12 45.69 -5.45
CA GLY A 53 -9.54 44.60 -4.64
C GLY A 53 -9.21 43.34 -5.41
N PHE A 54 -9.01 43.50 -6.73
CA PHE A 54 -8.50 42.44 -7.59
C PHE A 54 -6.99 42.50 -7.75
N HIS A 55 -6.39 41.38 -8.07
CA HIS A 55 -5.02 41.25 -8.51
C HIS A 55 -5.01 41.03 -10.02
N ASN A 56 -4.34 41.89 -10.77
CA ASN A 56 -4.14 41.68 -12.18
C ASN A 56 -3.06 40.65 -12.39
N LEU A 57 -3.39 39.53 -13.04
CA LEU A 57 -2.47 38.43 -13.34
C LEU A 57 -1.72 38.66 -14.66
N GLY A 58 -2.05 39.74 -15.38
CA GLY A 58 -1.44 40.10 -16.64
C GLY A 58 -2.44 40.19 -17.80
N GLN A 59 -1.90 40.63 -18.92
CA GLN A 59 -2.62 40.72 -20.19
C GLN A 59 -2.89 39.36 -20.79
N ILE A 60 -4.08 39.10 -21.28
CA ILE A 60 -4.43 37.88 -22.02
C ILE A 60 -4.05 38.10 -23.51
N PHE A 61 -4.58 39.15 -24.10
CA PHE A 61 -4.22 39.68 -25.43
C PHE A 61 -4.94 41.04 -25.62
N GLY A 62 -4.38 41.91 -26.45
CA GLY A 62 -4.97 43.24 -26.68
C GLY A 62 -5.30 43.97 -25.36
N ASP A 63 -6.47 44.53 -25.25
CA ASP A 63 -6.94 45.20 -24.02
C ASP A 63 -7.70 44.26 -23.07
N TYR A 64 -7.52 42.93 -23.16
CA TYR A 64 -8.10 41.95 -22.28
C TYR A 64 -7.09 41.52 -21.19
N TYR A 65 -7.54 41.56 -19.92
CA TYR A 65 -6.71 41.28 -18.74
C TYR A 65 -7.33 40.21 -17.89
N HIS A 66 -6.48 39.46 -17.15
CA HIS A 66 -6.88 38.39 -16.25
C HIS A 66 -6.81 38.85 -14.79
N PHE A 67 -7.96 39.02 -14.16
CA PHE A 67 -8.10 39.50 -12.79
C PHE A 67 -8.40 38.35 -11.83
N ARG A 68 -7.80 38.35 -10.64
CA ARG A 68 -8.06 37.37 -9.56
C ARG A 68 -8.45 38.09 -8.28
N HIS A 69 -9.47 37.56 -7.57
CA HIS A 69 -9.87 38.07 -6.26
C HIS A 69 -9.61 37.01 -5.18
N ARG A 70 -8.70 37.29 -4.22
CA ARG A 70 -8.26 36.32 -3.19
C ARG A 70 -9.38 35.92 -2.22
N ALA A 71 -10.31 36.80 -1.88
CA ALA A 71 -11.41 36.51 -0.95
C ALA A 71 -12.64 35.86 -1.63
N VAL A 72 -12.53 35.41 -2.88
CA VAL A 72 -13.59 34.67 -3.58
C VAL A 72 -13.16 33.20 -3.70
N THR A 73 -14.05 32.31 -3.37
CA THR A 73 -13.81 30.84 -3.41
C THR A 73 -13.39 30.40 -4.82
N LYS A 74 -12.31 29.61 -4.91
CA LYS A 74 -11.73 29.16 -6.19
C LYS A 74 -12.64 28.22 -6.99
N ARG A 75 -13.59 27.56 -6.34
CA ARG A 75 -14.60 26.69 -6.98
C ARG A 75 -15.94 26.94 -6.33
N SER A 76 -16.91 27.41 -7.10
CA SER A 76 -18.29 27.71 -6.65
C SER A 76 -19.27 27.26 -7.70
N LEU A 77 -20.43 26.77 -7.29
CA LEU A 77 -21.53 26.39 -8.18
C LEU A 77 -22.36 27.62 -8.61
N SER A 78 -22.13 28.76 -7.98
CA SER A 78 -22.81 30.05 -8.34
C SER A 78 -21.80 31.15 -8.62
N PRO A 79 -22.10 32.09 -9.53
CA PRO A 79 -21.24 33.23 -9.80
C PRO A 79 -21.20 34.20 -8.62
N HIS A 80 -20.07 34.85 -8.41
CA HIS A 80 -19.91 35.85 -7.36
C HIS A 80 -20.46 37.22 -7.80
N ARG A 81 -21.79 37.38 -7.81
CA ARG A 81 -22.50 38.60 -8.27
C ARG A 81 -21.98 39.88 -7.65
N PRO A 82 -21.72 40.01 -6.31
CA PRO A 82 -21.34 41.31 -5.73
C PRO A 82 -20.03 41.87 -6.29
N ARG A 83 -19.00 41.03 -6.54
CA ARG A 83 -17.72 41.50 -7.13
C ARG A 83 -17.85 41.75 -8.62
N HIS A 84 -18.60 40.91 -9.32
CA HIS A 84 -18.90 41.11 -10.74
C HIS A 84 -19.59 42.46 -10.98
N SER A 85 -20.68 42.75 -10.28
CA SER A 85 -21.44 44.01 -10.45
C SER A 85 -20.65 45.27 -10.05
N ARG A 86 -19.73 45.16 -9.05
CA ARG A 86 -18.86 46.29 -8.70
C ARG A 86 -17.87 46.61 -9.83
N LEU A 87 -17.26 45.61 -10.42
CA LEU A 87 -16.31 45.75 -11.51
C LEU A 87 -17.01 46.21 -12.80
N GLN A 88 -18.26 45.75 -13.03
CA GLN A 88 -19.10 46.14 -14.18
C GLN A 88 -19.48 47.63 -14.20
N ARG A 89 -19.55 48.24 -13.00
CA ARG A 89 -19.89 49.69 -12.88
C ARG A 89 -18.70 50.63 -13.12
N GLU A 90 -17.49 50.06 -13.31
CA GLU A 90 -16.31 50.85 -13.60
C GLU A 90 -16.37 51.37 -15.04
N PRO A 91 -16.34 52.72 -15.27
CA PRO A 91 -16.49 53.29 -16.62
C PRO A 91 -15.43 52.79 -17.62
N GLN A 92 -14.28 52.37 -17.14
CA GLN A 92 -13.17 51.88 -17.97
C GLN A 92 -13.35 50.43 -18.37
N VAL A 93 -14.31 49.68 -17.77
CA VAL A 93 -14.58 48.29 -18.07
C VAL A 93 -15.67 48.19 -19.15
N GLN A 94 -15.27 47.81 -20.36
CA GLN A 94 -16.20 47.63 -21.47
C GLN A 94 -16.88 46.26 -21.46
N TRP A 95 -16.18 45.23 -20.97
CA TRP A 95 -16.72 43.89 -20.85
C TRP A 95 -15.99 43.15 -19.72
N LEU A 96 -16.70 42.24 -19.05
CA LEU A 96 -16.10 41.32 -18.08
C LEU A 96 -16.90 40.02 -17.97
N GLU A 97 -16.20 38.95 -17.65
CA GLU A 97 -16.81 37.64 -17.39
C GLU A 97 -16.06 36.92 -16.29
N GLN A 98 -16.80 36.42 -15.26
CA GLN A 98 -16.23 35.53 -14.29
C GLN A 98 -15.93 34.17 -14.97
N GLN A 99 -14.70 33.71 -14.83
CA GLN A 99 -14.27 32.51 -15.54
C GLN A 99 -14.88 31.25 -14.96
N VAL A 100 -15.25 30.34 -15.84
CA VAL A 100 -15.80 29.02 -15.49
C VAL A 100 -14.73 27.96 -15.78
N ALA A 101 -14.48 27.09 -14.81
CA ALA A 101 -13.60 25.93 -15.02
C ALA A 101 -14.27 24.97 -16.01
N LYS A 102 -13.64 24.77 -17.15
CA LYS A 102 -14.07 23.81 -18.18
C LYS A 102 -13.19 22.58 -18.12
N ARG A 103 -13.80 21.42 -17.99
CA ARG A 103 -13.06 20.17 -18.18
C ARG A 103 -12.69 20.03 -19.66
N ARG A 104 -11.43 19.81 -19.94
CA ARG A 104 -10.92 19.49 -21.27
C ARG A 104 -10.24 18.15 -21.18
N THR A 105 -10.63 17.23 -22.04
CA THR A 105 -9.98 15.93 -22.22
C THR A 105 -9.16 15.99 -23.50
N LYS A 106 -8.03 15.34 -23.53
CA LYS A 106 -7.31 15.07 -24.77
C LYS A 106 -8.21 14.26 -25.69
N ARG A 107 -8.16 14.55 -26.98
CA ARG A 107 -8.92 13.82 -28.02
C ARG A 107 -8.03 12.75 -28.68
N ASP A 108 -7.06 12.22 -27.94
CA ASP A 108 -6.25 11.12 -28.42
C ASP A 108 -7.15 9.87 -28.43
N VAL A 109 -7.31 9.27 -29.58
CA VAL A 109 -7.93 7.95 -29.71
C VAL A 109 -6.87 6.95 -29.33
N TYR A 110 -7.17 6.10 -28.34
CA TYR A 110 -6.32 4.97 -28.04
C TYR A 110 -6.10 4.14 -29.32
N GLN A 111 -4.85 3.93 -29.67
CA GLN A 111 -4.44 3.00 -30.73
C GLN A 111 -3.74 1.82 -30.07
N GLU A 112 -4.11 0.62 -30.51
CA GLU A 112 -3.41 -0.58 -30.04
C GLU A 112 -1.92 -0.53 -30.45
N PRO A 113 -1.02 -1.04 -29.61
CA PRO A 113 0.38 -1.18 -29.97
C PRO A 113 0.56 -2.00 -31.26
N THR A 114 1.53 -1.59 -32.07
CA THR A 114 1.82 -2.19 -33.37
C THR A 114 3.03 -3.13 -33.35
N ASP A 115 3.57 -3.38 -32.16
CA ASP A 115 4.75 -4.20 -31.96
C ASP A 115 4.52 -5.66 -32.40
N PRO A 116 5.51 -6.31 -33.01
CA PRO A 116 5.31 -7.57 -33.73
C PRO A 116 4.84 -8.72 -32.85
N LYS A 117 5.16 -8.70 -31.56
CA LYS A 117 4.77 -9.73 -30.59
C LYS A 117 3.54 -9.36 -29.76
N PHE A 118 3.02 -8.14 -29.84
CA PHE A 118 1.83 -7.72 -29.09
C PHE A 118 0.61 -8.61 -29.32
N PRO A 119 0.31 -9.10 -30.54
CA PRO A 119 -0.81 -10.04 -30.73
C PRO A 119 -0.66 -11.37 -29.98
N GLN A 120 0.56 -11.71 -29.54
CA GLN A 120 0.85 -12.92 -28.78
C GLN A 120 0.75 -12.70 -27.27
N GLN A 121 0.72 -11.45 -26.81
CA GLN A 121 0.54 -11.05 -25.42
C GLN A 121 -0.95 -11.14 -25.02
N TRP A 122 -1.47 -12.36 -25.01
CA TRP A 122 -2.87 -12.70 -24.76
C TRP A 122 -3.38 -12.19 -23.41
N TYR A 123 -2.51 -12.09 -22.40
CA TYR A 123 -2.81 -11.60 -21.06
C TYR A 123 -3.03 -10.08 -21.00
N LEU A 124 -2.61 -9.32 -22.01
CA LEU A 124 -2.85 -7.87 -22.16
C LEU A 124 -4.02 -7.58 -23.12
N SER A 125 -4.30 -8.48 -24.04
CA SER A 125 -5.20 -8.23 -25.18
C SER A 125 -6.24 -9.33 -25.40
N GLY A 126 -6.54 -10.10 -24.36
CA GLY A 126 -7.38 -11.29 -24.41
C GLY A 126 -8.78 -11.05 -24.95
N VAL A 127 -9.33 -12.08 -25.56
CA VAL A 127 -10.73 -12.13 -26.00
C VAL A 127 -11.57 -12.71 -24.86
N ASN A 128 -12.81 -12.25 -24.69
CA ASN A 128 -13.77 -12.73 -23.70
C ASN A 128 -13.41 -12.41 -22.22
N GLN A 129 -12.79 -11.28 -21.97
CA GLN A 129 -12.46 -10.81 -20.60
C GLN A 129 -11.53 -11.75 -19.80
N ARG A 130 -10.75 -12.58 -20.49
CA ARG A 130 -9.70 -13.41 -19.89
C ARG A 130 -8.34 -12.75 -20.11
N ASP A 131 -8.21 -11.55 -19.58
CA ASP A 131 -6.98 -10.78 -19.56
C ASP A 131 -6.91 -9.92 -18.28
N LEU A 132 -5.84 -9.17 -18.12
CA LEU A 132 -5.61 -8.29 -16.97
C LEU A 132 -6.26 -6.90 -17.12
N ASN A 133 -7.11 -6.73 -18.13
CA ASN A 133 -7.82 -5.48 -18.44
C ASN A 133 -6.90 -4.26 -18.57
N VAL A 134 -5.69 -4.48 -19.10
CA VAL A 134 -4.66 -3.44 -19.23
C VAL A 134 -5.04 -2.41 -20.32
N LYS A 135 -5.66 -2.85 -21.41
CA LYS A 135 -6.13 -1.95 -22.48
C LYS A 135 -7.10 -0.88 -21.98
N GLU A 136 -7.94 -1.20 -21.01
CA GLU A 136 -8.86 -0.24 -20.41
C GLU A 136 -8.10 0.86 -19.65
N ALA A 137 -7.03 0.51 -18.94
CA ALA A 137 -6.17 1.48 -18.28
C ALA A 137 -5.46 2.39 -19.31
N TRP A 138 -4.95 1.80 -20.41
CA TRP A 138 -4.36 2.55 -21.52
C TRP A 138 -5.36 3.47 -22.23
N ALA A 139 -6.58 2.99 -22.44
CA ALA A 139 -7.66 3.79 -23.03
C ALA A 139 -8.06 4.99 -22.15
N GLN A 140 -7.92 4.86 -20.83
CA GLN A 140 -8.08 5.96 -19.89
C GLN A 140 -6.89 6.93 -19.90
N GLY A 141 -5.80 6.62 -20.60
CA GLY A 141 -4.61 7.46 -20.80
C GLY A 141 -3.47 7.17 -19.81
N TYR A 142 -3.50 6.05 -19.07
CA TYR A 142 -2.48 5.66 -18.12
C TYR A 142 -1.58 4.58 -18.72
N THR A 143 -0.29 4.85 -18.75
CA THR A 143 0.72 4.04 -19.43
C THR A 143 2.01 3.87 -18.61
N GLY A 144 1.99 4.31 -17.34
CA GLY A 144 3.12 4.29 -16.41
C GLY A 144 3.99 5.55 -16.42
N ARG A 145 3.57 6.61 -17.09
CA ARG A 145 4.38 7.82 -17.30
C ARG A 145 4.79 8.49 -15.99
N GLY A 146 6.12 8.64 -15.82
CA GLY A 146 6.74 9.25 -14.66
C GLY A 146 6.69 8.39 -13.39
N ILE A 147 6.42 7.09 -13.54
CA ILE A 147 6.60 6.09 -12.49
C ILE A 147 7.90 5.35 -12.76
N VAL A 148 8.62 5.03 -11.70
CA VAL A 148 9.93 4.37 -11.73
C VAL A 148 9.80 3.01 -11.05
N VAL A 149 10.18 1.95 -11.78
CA VAL A 149 10.20 0.57 -11.31
C VAL A 149 11.63 0.05 -11.34
N SER A 150 12.05 -0.67 -10.33
CA SER A 150 13.33 -1.36 -10.29
C SER A 150 13.13 -2.87 -10.13
N ILE A 151 13.80 -3.65 -10.97
CA ILE A 151 13.83 -5.10 -10.92
C ILE A 151 15.03 -5.52 -10.07
N LEU A 152 14.79 -6.17 -8.94
CA LEU A 152 15.84 -6.72 -8.08
C LEU A 152 16.10 -8.16 -8.51
N ASP A 153 17.22 -8.41 -9.24
CA ASP A 153 17.41 -9.70 -9.92
C ASP A 153 18.88 -9.96 -10.33
N ASP A 154 19.11 -10.70 -11.40
CA ASP A 154 20.43 -11.03 -11.98
C ASP A 154 21.01 -9.96 -12.90
N GLY A 155 20.36 -8.81 -13.01
CA GLY A 155 20.73 -7.67 -13.84
C GLY A 155 19.67 -7.31 -14.89
N ILE A 156 19.95 -6.23 -15.64
CA ILE A 156 19.12 -5.78 -16.75
C ILE A 156 19.97 -5.44 -17.97
N GLU A 157 19.65 -5.99 -19.13
CA GLU A 157 20.29 -5.60 -20.41
C GLU A 157 19.81 -4.20 -20.82
N LYS A 158 20.42 -3.17 -20.24
CA LYS A 158 20.02 -1.76 -20.35
C LYS A 158 20.02 -1.22 -21.79
N ASN A 159 20.78 -1.85 -22.71
CA ASN A 159 20.87 -1.50 -24.14
C ASN A 159 19.97 -2.38 -25.02
N HIS A 160 19.11 -3.20 -24.42
CA HIS A 160 18.11 -3.93 -25.20
C HIS A 160 17.22 -2.91 -25.94
N PRO A 161 17.01 -3.03 -27.27
CA PRO A 161 16.29 -2.03 -28.06
C PRO A 161 14.87 -1.76 -27.57
N ASP A 162 14.28 -2.72 -26.86
CA ASP A 162 12.95 -2.62 -26.29
C ASP A 162 12.93 -2.13 -24.83
N LEU A 163 14.10 -1.89 -24.21
CA LEU A 163 14.21 -1.36 -22.84
C LEU A 163 14.94 -0.01 -22.80
N ALA A 164 15.87 0.22 -23.70
CA ALA A 164 16.79 1.37 -23.67
C ALA A 164 16.06 2.73 -23.62
N GLY A 165 14.88 2.84 -24.26
CA GLY A 165 14.06 4.04 -24.27
C GLY A 165 13.45 4.42 -22.91
N ASN A 166 13.28 3.43 -22.05
CA ASN A 166 12.69 3.57 -20.72
C ASN A 166 13.71 3.36 -19.59
N TYR A 167 14.96 3.01 -19.92
CA TYR A 167 15.98 2.72 -18.94
C TYR A 167 16.30 3.93 -18.04
N ASP A 168 16.35 3.67 -16.74
CA ASP A 168 16.65 4.66 -15.71
C ASP A 168 17.89 4.26 -14.89
N PRO A 169 19.03 4.95 -15.08
CA PRO A 169 20.22 4.68 -14.29
C PRO A 169 20.06 5.03 -12.80
N GLY A 170 19.13 5.94 -12.44
CA GLY A 170 18.82 6.26 -11.05
C GLY A 170 18.07 5.14 -10.31
N ALA A 171 17.46 4.23 -11.05
CA ALA A 171 16.80 3.04 -10.53
C ALA A 171 17.64 1.76 -10.66
N SER A 172 18.94 1.90 -10.91
CA SER A 172 19.83 0.80 -11.25
C SER A 172 21.13 0.83 -10.45
N PHE A 173 21.63 -0.36 -10.10
CA PHE A 173 22.93 -0.53 -9.45
C PHE A 173 23.39 -2.00 -9.55
N ASP A 174 24.67 -2.22 -9.57
CA ASP A 174 25.28 -3.53 -9.38
C ASP A 174 25.76 -3.69 -7.93
N VAL A 175 25.04 -4.51 -7.16
CA VAL A 175 25.38 -4.77 -5.76
C VAL A 175 26.43 -5.90 -5.65
N ASN A 176 26.56 -6.76 -6.66
CA ASN A 176 27.58 -7.81 -6.68
C ASN A 176 28.98 -7.21 -6.91
N ASP A 177 29.14 -6.36 -7.93
CA ASP A 177 30.44 -5.76 -8.28
C ASP A 177 30.64 -4.35 -7.72
N GLN A 178 29.61 -3.78 -7.02
CA GLN A 178 29.63 -2.48 -6.34
C GLN A 178 29.82 -1.29 -7.29
N ASP A 179 29.19 -1.32 -8.44
CA ASP A 179 29.24 -0.26 -9.44
C ASP A 179 27.84 0.14 -9.97
N PRO A 180 27.72 1.24 -10.74
CA PRO A 180 26.42 1.69 -11.25
C PRO A 180 25.92 0.95 -12.50
N ASP A 181 26.63 -0.07 -13.00
CA ASP A 181 26.30 -0.78 -14.24
C ASP A 181 25.58 -2.11 -13.98
N PRO A 182 24.26 -2.18 -14.05
CA PRO A 182 23.48 -3.39 -13.76
C PRO A 182 23.48 -4.39 -14.92
N GLN A 183 24.41 -4.26 -15.88
CA GLN A 183 24.47 -5.13 -17.06
C GLN A 183 24.68 -6.59 -16.62
N PRO A 184 23.86 -7.55 -17.07
CA PRO A 184 24.00 -8.94 -16.69
C PRO A 184 25.29 -9.53 -17.26
N ARG A 185 25.95 -10.41 -16.52
CA ARG A 185 27.10 -11.16 -16.98
C ARG A 185 26.69 -12.18 -18.05
N TYR A 186 27.27 -12.09 -19.23
CA TYR A 186 26.94 -12.99 -20.34
C TYR A 186 27.71 -14.32 -20.24
N THR A 187 26.97 -15.40 -20.19
CA THR A 187 27.50 -16.79 -20.24
C THR A 187 27.07 -17.48 -21.53
N GLN A 188 27.60 -18.67 -21.79
CA GLN A 188 27.14 -19.50 -22.91
C GLN A 188 25.70 -20.00 -22.70
N MET A 189 25.33 -20.25 -21.45
CA MET A 189 24.00 -20.77 -21.06
C MET A 189 22.97 -19.64 -20.90
N ASN A 190 23.38 -18.38 -20.96
CA ASN A 190 22.54 -17.19 -20.68
C ASN A 190 21.90 -17.29 -19.29
N ASP A 191 22.66 -17.62 -18.26
CA ASP A 191 22.15 -17.85 -16.91
C ASP A 191 21.46 -16.60 -16.37
N ASN A 192 22.06 -15.41 -16.55
CA ASN A 192 21.60 -14.14 -16.01
C ASN A 192 20.62 -13.43 -16.99
N ARG A 193 19.59 -14.12 -17.44
CA ARG A 193 18.56 -13.59 -18.34
C ARG A 193 17.29 -13.16 -17.63
N HIS A 194 17.14 -13.55 -16.39
CA HIS A 194 15.88 -13.51 -15.68
C HIS A 194 15.41 -12.06 -15.44
N GLY A 195 16.24 -11.19 -14.89
CA GLY A 195 15.90 -9.79 -14.65
C GLY A 195 15.58 -8.99 -15.93
N THR A 196 16.29 -9.28 -17.04
CA THR A 196 15.97 -8.68 -18.35
C THR A 196 14.59 -9.08 -18.83
N ARG A 197 14.17 -10.34 -18.61
CA ARG A 197 12.82 -10.82 -18.93
C ARG A 197 11.75 -10.14 -18.08
N CYS A 198 11.95 -10.05 -16.78
CA CYS A 198 11.06 -9.34 -15.86
C CYS A 198 10.91 -7.86 -16.21
N ALA A 199 12.00 -7.19 -16.62
CA ALA A 199 11.97 -5.78 -17.00
C ALA A 199 11.10 -5.52 -18.24
N GLY A 200 11.14 -6.39 -19.24
CA GLY A 200 10.32 -6.27 -20.45
C GLY A 200 8.82 -6.37 -20.20
N GLU A 201 8.40 -7.22 -19.26
CA GLU A 201 7.00 -7.33 -18.88
C GLU A 201 6.45 -6.03 -18.28
N VAL A 202 7.28 -5.33 -17.49
CA VAL A 202 6.91 -4.05 -16.89
C VAL A 202 6.88 -2.94 -17.91
N ALA A 203 7.96 -2.75 -18.67
CA ALA A 203 8.21 -1.50 -19.38
C ALA A 203 8.90 -1.64 -20.75
N ALA A 204 8.70 -2.75 -21.47
CA ALA A 204 9.08 -2.80 -22.89
C ALA A 204 8.39 -1.67 -23.65
N VAL A 205 9.15 -0.99 -24.54
CA VAL A 205 8.73 0.23 -25.24
C VAL A 205 7.70 -0.08 -26.30
N ALA A 206 6.54 0.57 -26.25
CA ALA A 206 5.49 0.37 -27.24
C ALA A 206 5.78 1.10 -28.58
N ASN A 207 5.33 0.52 -29.67
CA ASN A 207 5.34 1.07 -31.04
C ASN A 207 6.75 1.35 -31.58
N ASN A 208 7.74 0.58 -31.16
CA ASN A 208 9.12 0.68 -31.65
C ASN A 208 9.46 -0.40 -32.70
N GLY A 209 8.53 -1.32 -32.99
CA GLY A 209 8.70 -2.41 -33.96
C GLY A 209 9.58 -3.55 -33.45
N VAL A 210 9.82 -3.64 -32.14
CA VAL A 210 10.63 -4.67 -31.48
C VAL A 210 9.78 -5.41 -30.49
N CYS A 211 9.97 -6.71 -30.32
CA CYS A 211 9.29 -7.58 -29.34
C CYS A 211 7.77 -7.30 -29.17
N GLY A 212 7.38 -7.04 -27.94
CA GLY A 212 6.04 -6.73 -27.52
C GLY A 212 5.98 -5.41 -26.76
N VAL A 213 5.10 -5.32 -25.78
CA VAL A 213 4.96 -4.10 -24.98
C VAL A 213 4.91 -4.44 -23.51
N GLY A 214 5.47 -3.59 -22.68
CA GLY A 214 5.29 -3.66 -21.24
C GLY A 214 3.91 -3.21 -20.81
N VAL A 215 3.43 -3.72 -19.67
CA VAL A 215 2.16 -3.29 -19.06
C VAL A 215 2.15 -1.78 -18.87
N ALA A 216 3.25 -1.23 -18.40
CA ALA A 216 3.48 0.20 -18.19
C ALA A 216 4.55 0.72 -19.16
N TYR A 217 4.30 0.64 -20.45
CA TYR A 217 5.27 0.88 -21.54
C TYR A 217 5.89 2.29 -21.57
N ASN A 218 5.43 3.23 -20.76
CA ASN A 218 6.01 4.56 -20.57
C ASN A 218 6.56 4.75 -19.13
N ALA A 219 6.65 3.69 -18.31
CA ALA A 219 7.33 3.75 -17.04
C ALA A 219 8.86 3.75 -17.24
N HIS A 220 9.57 4.34 -16.30
CA HIS A 220 11.03 4.19 -16.22
C HIS A 220 11.34 2.85 -15.57
N ILE A 221 12.35 2.16 -16.10
CA ILE A 221 12.75 0.82 -15.66
C ILE A 221 14.23 0.79 -15.33
N GLY A 222 14.56 0.32 -14.13
CA GLY A 222 15.92 0.01 -13.74
C GLY A 222 16.07 -1.44 -13.31
N GLY A 223 17.28 -1.84 -12.98
CA GLY A 223 17.58 -3.16 -12.46
C GLY A 223 18.70 -3.11 -11.44
N VAL A 224 18.59 -3.95 -10.42
CA VAL A 224 19.64 -4.17 -9.43
C VAL A 224 20.20 -5.57 -9.64
N ARG A 225 21.47 -5.63 -10.09
CA ARG A 225 22.18 -6.91 -10.20
C ARG A 225 22.62 -7.33 -8.80
N MET A 226 21.95 -8.34 -8.22
CA MET A 226 22.19 -8.81 -6.88
C MET A 226 22.27 -10.34 -6.75
N LEU A 227 21.72 -11.09 -7.71
CA LEU A 227 21.63 -12.55 -7.66
C LEU A 227 22.81 -13.26 -8.34
N ASP A 228 23.67 -12.56 -9.07
CA ASP A 228 24.84 -13.13 -9.77
C ASP A 228 26.09 -13.14 -8.89
N GLY A 229 25.94 -13.31 -7.59
CA GLY A 229 27.01 -13.38 -6.60
C GLY A 229 26.51 -14.03 -5.30
N GLU A 230 27.28 -13.89 -4.24
CA GLU A 230 26.87 -14.33 -2.91
C GLU A 230 25.81 -13.35 -2.35
N VAL A 231 24.61 -13.84 -2.12
CA VAL A 231 23.52 -13.05 -1.54
C VAL A 231 23.62 -13.10 -0.02
N THR A 232 23.77 -11.95 0.60
CA THR A 232 23.81 -11.77 2.05
C THR A 232 22.77 -10.76 2.49
N ASP A 233 22.41 -10.74 3.77
CA ASP A 233 21.50 -9.74 4.36
C ASP A 233 21.87 -8.28 3.98
N ALA A 234 23.17 -7.99 3.88
CA ALA A 234 23.65 -6.67 3.45
C ALA A 234 23.38 -6.40 1.96
N VAL A 235 23.50 -7.40 1.09
CA VAL A 235 23.18 -7.32 -0.35
C VAL A 235 21.68 -7.08 -0.54
N GLU A 236 20.85 -7.84 0.15
CA GLU A 236 19.39 -7.68 0.11
C GLU A 236 18.96 -6.31 0.60
N ALA A 237 19.41 -5.90 1.79
CA ALA A 237 19.07 -4.62 2.38
C ALA A 237 19.50 -3.44 1.50
N ARG A 238 20.66 -3.53 0.87
CA ARG A 238 21.15 -2.50 -0.07
C ARG A 238 20.30 -2.42 -1.33
N SER A 239 19.87 -3.56 -1.85
CA SER A 239 19.00 -3.67 -3.01
C SER A 239 17.60 -3.12 -2.72
N LEU A 240 16.98 -3.55 -1.62
CA LEU A 240 15.66 -3.10 -1.17
C LEU A 240 15.62 -1.62 -0.79
N GLY A 241 16.75 -1.07 -0.34
CA GLY A 241 16.89 0.32 0.08
C GLY A 241 17.46 1.26 -0.98
N LEU A 242 17.64 0.82 -2.24
CA LEU A 242 18.21 1.66 -3.31
C LEU A 242 17.27 2.83 -3.64
N ASN A 243 17.77 4.06 -3.50
CA ASN A 243 17.09 5.30 -3.93
C ASN A 243 15.58 5.37 -3.63
N PRO A 244 15.11 5.20 -2.38
CA PRO A 244 13.69 5.00 -2.05
C PRO A 244 12.79 6.22 -2.31
N ASN A 245 13.36 7.39 -2.56
CA ASN A 245 12.62 8.59 -2.97
C ASN A 245 12.57 8.79 -4.49
N HIS A 246 13.32 7.98 -5.26
CA HIS A 246 13.30 7.96 -6.71
C HIS A 246 12.54 6.75 -7.26
N ILE A 247 12.82 5.56 -6.72
CA ILE A 247 12.15 4.31 -7.08
C ILE A 247 10.79 4.24 -6.37
N HIS A 248 9.73 4.02 -7.15
CA HIS A 248 8.37 3.90 -6.61
C HIS A 248 8.01 2.46 -6.27
N ILE A 249 8.45 1.52 -7.13
CA ILE A 249 8.09 0.10 -7.08
C ILE A 249 9.36 -0.72 -7.21
N TYR A 250 9.52 -1.69 -6.31
CA TYR A 250 10.55 -2.73 -6.36
C TYR A 250 9.84 -4.03 -6.71
N SER A 251 10.29 -4.72 -7.74
CA SER A 251 9.78 -6.02 -8.16
C SER A 251 10.84 -7.09 -7.94
N ALA A 252 10.53 -8.09 -7.13
CA ALA A 252 11.39 -9.19 -6.79
C ALA A 252 10.75 -10.53 -7.15
N SER A 253 11.49 -11.35 -7.87
CA SER A 253 11.06 -12.67 -8.32
C SER A 253 12.05 -13.75 -7.86
N TRP A 254 12.40 -13.70 -6.57
CA TRP A 254 13.33 -14.60 -5.89
C TRP A 254 12.94 -14.77 -4.41
N GLY A 255 13.51 -15.75 -3.74
CA GLY A 255 13.27 -16.03 -2.34
C GLY A 255 14.10 -17.23 -1.88
N PRO A 256 13.75 -17.87 -0.75
CA PRO A 256 14.31 -19.12 -0.29
C PRO A 256 14.18 -20.26 -1.32
N GLU A 257 14.82 -21.40 -1.06
CA GLU A 257 14.66 -22.57 -1.93
C GLU A 257 13.23 -23.13 -1.87
N ASP A 258 12.61 -23.33 -3.04
CA ASP A 258 11.25 -23.86 -3.23
C ASP A 258 11.25 -25.42 -3.17
N ASP A 259 11.75 -26.00 -2.06
CA ASP A 259 12.04 -27.44 -1.92
C ASP A 259 11.06 -28.20 -1.01
N GLY A 260 10.02 -27.52 -0.52
CA GLY A 260 8.99 -28.08 0.35
C GLY A 260 9.43 -28.35 1.79
N LYS A 261 10.60 -27.84 2.22
CA LYS A 261 11.14 -28.02 3.56
C LYS A 261 11.87 -26.79 4.11
N THR A 262 12.42 -25.92 3.25
CA THR A 262 13.13 -24.72 3.68
C THR A 262 12.15 -23.72 4.31
N VAL A 263 12.54 -23.17 5.46
CA VAL A 263 11.85 -22.07 6.15
C VAL A 263 12.89 -20.99 6.33
N ASP A 264 12.77 -19.91 5.57
CA ASP A 264 13.74 -18.82 5.60
C ASP A 264 13.05 -17.50 5.18
N GLY A 265 13.70 -16.37 5.46
CA GLY A 265 13.13 -15.04 5.17
C GLY A 265 14.15 -13.94 5.37
N PRO A 266 13.70 -12.68 5.30
CA PRO A 266 14.56 -11.53 5.45
C PRO A 266 15.26 -11.54 6.81
N ALA A 267 16.58 -11.43 6.82
CA ALA A 267 17.32 -11.22 8.04
C ALA A 267 17.22 -9.75 8.47
N ARG A 268 17.84 -9.38 9.57
CA ARG A 268 17.65 -8.11 10.26
C ARG A 268 17.79 -6.86 9.38
N LEU A 269 18.76 -6.81 8.47
CA LEU A 269 18.99 -5.62 7.63
C LEU A 269 17.95 -5.52 6.51
N ALA A 270 17.55 -6.64 5.93
CA ALA A 270 16.50 -6.70 4.94
C ALA A 270 15.13 -6.32 5.55
N GLU A 271 14.80 -6.81 6.76
CA GLU A 271 13.59 -6.37 7.49
C GLU A 271 13.60 -4.86 7.76
N GLU A 272 14.72 -4.32 8.20
CA GLU A 272 14.87 -2.87 8.42
C GLU A 272 14.74 -2.10 7.11
N ALA A 273 15.23 -2.64 5.97
CA ALA A 273 15.08 -2.03 4.66
C ALA A 273 13.61 -1.99 4.22
N PHE A 274 12.84 -3.06 4.42
CA PHE A 274 11.39 -3.05 4.20
C PHE A 274 10.70 -1.98 5.05
N PHE A 275 10.95 -1.98 6.35
CA PHE A 275 10.35 -1.01 7.26
C PHE A 275 10.67 0.44 6.88
N ARG A 276 11.93 0.74 6.55
CA ARG A 276 12.34 2.07 6.08
C ARG A 276 11.69 2.41 4.74
N GLY A 277 11.64 1.45 3.81
CA GLY A 277 10.99 1.63 2.52
C GLY A 277 9.54 2.05 2.66
N VAL A 278 8.73 1.32 3.44
CA VAL A 278 7.30 1.63 3.63
C VAL A 278 7.06 2.86 4.51
N SER A 279 8.00 3.23 5.38
CA SER A 279 7.85 4.38 6.28
C SER A 279 8.36 5.70 5.68
N GLN A 280 9.45 5.67 4.90
CA GLN A 280 10.18 6.86 4.45
C GLN A 280 10.26 6.97 2.92
N GLY A 281 10.10 5.87 2.20
CA GLY A 281 10.15 5.84 0.74
C GLY A 281 9.05 6.69 0.10
N ARG A 282 9.26 7.13 -1.13
CA ARG A 282 8.32 7.97 -1.88
C ARG A 282 7.87 9.23 -1.11
N GLY A 283 8.79 9.84 -0.35
CA GLY A 283 8.48 11.03 0.45
C GLY A 283 7.51 10.77 1.60
N GLY A 284 7.54 9.57 2.19
CA GLY A 284 6.67 9.15 3.30
C GLY A 284 5.39 8.44 2.88
N LEU A 285 5.11 8.29 1.57
CA LEU A 285 3.98 7.48 1.08
C LEU A 285 4.27 5.97 1.13
N GLY A 286 5.53 5.60 1.28
CA GLY A 286 6.04 4.24 1.34
C GLY A 286 6.35 3.63 -0.03
N SER A 287 7.51 3.00 -0.14
CA SER A 287 7.89 2.16 -1.28
C SER A 287 6.93 1.00 -1.45
N ILE A 288 6.72 0.56 -2.68
CA ILE A 288 5.84 -0.58 -2.98
C ILE A 288 6.72 -1.76 -3.37
N PHE A 289 6.63 -2.85 -2.61
CA PHE A 289 7.37 -4.08 -2.85
C PHE A 289 6.42 -5.14 -3.43
N VAL A 290 6.71 -5.60 -4.63
CA VAL A 290 5.93 -6.64 -5.33
C VAL A 290 6.77 -7.91 -5.37
N TRP A 291 6.21 -9.02 -4.93
CA TRP A 291 6.94 -10.27 -4.75
C TRP A 291 6.25 -11.45 -5.43
N ALA A 292 7.04 -12.34 -6.04
CA ALA A 292 6.56 -13.61 -6.58
C ALA A 292 6.30 -14.60 -5.44
N SER A 293 5.17 -15.32 -5.46
CA SER A 293 4.76 -16.16 -4.33
C SER A 293 5.52 -17.48 -4.17
N GLY A 294 6.36 -17.88 -5.14
CA GLY A 294 7.15 -19.11 -5.11
C GLY A 294 6.74 -20.11 -6.19
N ASN A 295 7.61 -21.09 -6.45
CA ASN A 295 7.47 -22.10 -7.50
C ASN A 295 7.58 -23.54 -7.01
N GLY A 296 7.47 -23.78 -5.70
CA GLY A 296 7.58 -25.07 -5.06
C GLY A 296 6.32 -25.96 -5.13
N GLY A 297 5.32 -25.61 -5.95
CA GLY A 297 4.06 -26.35 -6.02
C GLY A 297 4.20 -27.85 -6.32
N ARG A 298 5.25 -28.27 -7.07
CA ARG A 298 5.53 -29.67 -7.32
C ARG A 298 6.00 -30.40 -6.06
N GLU A 299 6.70 -29.69 -5.17
CA GLU A 299 7.20 -30.18 -3.89
C GLU A 299 6.19 -29.97 -2.76
N HIS A 300 4.97 -29.52 -3.12
CA HIS A 300 3.90 -29.13 -2.17
C HIS A 300 4.40 -28.13 -1.12
N ASP A 301 5.17 -27.16 -1.55
CA ASP A 301 5.67 -26.09 -0.70
C ASP A 301 4.58 -25.07 -0.36
N SER A 302 4.79 -24.34 0.71
CA SER A 302 3.88 -23.31 1.20
C SER A 302 4.57 -21.96 1.28
N CYS A 303 4.04 -20.98 0.58
CA CYS A 303 4.59 -19.63 0.57
C CYS A 303 4.47 -18.88 1.91
N ASN A 304 3.82 -19.43 2.93
CA ASN A 304 3.94 -18.93 4.30
C ASN A 304 5.27 -19.32 4.98
N CYS A 305 6.03 -20.25 4.39
CA CYS A 305 7.37 -20.59 4.87
C CYS A 305 8.48 -19.76 4.21
N ASP A 306 8.11 -18.86 3.30
CA ASP A 306 8.95 -17.82 2.73
C ASP A 306 8.63 -16.47 3.37
N GLY A 307 9.54 -15.96 4.20
CA GLY A 307 9.35 -14.72 4.96
C GLY A 307 9.27 -13.45 4.10
N TYR A 308 9.64 -13.50 2.81
CA TYR A 308 9.48 -12.36 1.89
C TYR A 308 8.05 -12.26 1.37
N THR A 309 7.45 -13.36 0.93
CA THR A 309 6.05 -13.38 0.50
C THR A 309 5.09 -13.30 1.69
N ASN A 310 5.50 -13.81 2.83
CA ASN A 310 4.76 -13.84 4.10
C ASN A 310 4.94 -12.53 4.90
N SER A 311 5.42 -11.46 4.26
CA SER A 311 5.65 -10.15 4.88
C SER A 311 4.46 -9.21 4.66
N ILE A 312 4.06 -8.48 5.69
CA ILE A 312 3.02 -7.43 5.57
C ILE A 312 3.43 -6.28 4.64
N TYR A 313 4.73 -6.13 4.36
CA TYR A 313 5.30 -5.05 3.55
C TYR A 313 5.28 -5.36 2.05
N THR A 314 5.08 -6.62 1.67
CA THR A 314 5.08 -7.07 0.28
C THR A 314 3.68 -7.31 -0.24
N LEU A 315 3.50 -7.18 -1.56
CA LEU A 315 2.35 -7.69 -2.28
C LEU A 315 2.76 -9.02 -2.90
N SER A 316 2.36 -10.11 -2.27
CA SER A 316 2.62 -11.47 -2.76
C SER A 316 1.67 -11.81 -3.92
N ILE A 317 2.25 -12.14 -5.08
CA ILE A 317 1.54 -12.35 -6.34
C ILE A 317 1.73 -13.80 -6.81
N SER A 318 0.63 -14.51 -6.93
CA SER A 318 0.58 -15.87 -7.47
C SER A 318 0.30 -15.88 -8.99
N SER A 319 0.16 -17.06 -9.56
CA SER A 319 0.01 -17.28 -11.00
C SER A 319 -1.27 -18.00 -11.36
N ALA A 320 -1.82 -17.67 -12.53
CA ALA A 320 -2.88 -18.43 -13.20
C ALA A 320 -2.47 -18.78 -14.65
N THR A 321 -2.86 -19.96 -15.13
CA THR A 321 -2.63 -20.31 -16.53
C THR A 321 -3.58 -19.57 -17.47
N GLN A 322 -3.37 -19.66 -18.79
CA GLN A 322 -4.24 -19.07 -19.80
C GLN A 322 -5.71 -19.49 -19.64
N PHE A 323 -5.98 -20.67 -19.13
CA PHE A 323 -7.34 -21.16 -18.91
C PHE A 323 -7.86 -20.96 -17.49
N GLY A 324 -7.07 -20.29 -16.64
CA GLY A 324 -7.45 -19.97 -15.27
C GLY A 324 -7.23 -21.13 -14.29
N ASN A 325 -6.40 -22.10 -14.64
CA ASN A 325 -6.04 -23.19 -13.74
C ASN A 325 -4.83 -22.80 -12.88
N VAL A 326 -4.70 -23.46 -11.72
CA VAL A 326 -3.50 -23.37 -10.88
C VAL A 326 -2.33 -24.02 -11.64
N PRO A 327 -1.22 -23.29 -11.90
CA PRO A 327 -0.05 -23.87 -12.53
C PRO A 327 0.61 -24.92 -11.63
N TRP A 328 1.31 -25.88 -12.23
CA TRP A 328 1.97 -26.97 -11.51
C TRP A 328 3.08 -26.53 -10.54
N TYR A 329 3.59 -25.31 -10.73
CA TYR A 329 4.64 -24.73 -9.87
C TYR A 329 4.07 -23.82 -8.78
N SER A 330 2.77 -23.47 -8.83
CA SER A 330 2.18 -22.52 -7.89
C SER A 330 2.10 -23.10 -6.49
N GLU A 331 2.46 -22.29 -5.51
CA GLU A 331 2.30 -22.59 -4.10
C GLU A 331 0.94 -22.05 -3.60
N ALA A 332 0.42 -22.69 -2.57
CA ALA A 332 -0.80 -22.29 -1.90
C ALA A 332 -0.49 -21.83 -0.48
N CYS A 333 -0.93 -20.61 -0.14
CA CYS A 333 -0.78 -20.07 1.21
C CYS A 333 -1.75 -18.93 1.49
N SER A 334 -1.93 -18.62 2.75
CA SER A 334 -2.85 -17.55 3.20
C SER A 334 -2.29 -16.13 3.02
N SER A 335 -0.98 -15.98 2.78
CA SER A 335 -0.34 -14.68 2.56
C SER A 335 -0.50 -14.14 1.13
N THR A 336 -0.83 -14.98 0.15
CA THR A 336 -1.05 -14.55 -1.24
C THR A 336 -2.15 -13.50 -1.31
N LEU A 337 -1.82 -12.32 -1.90
CA LEU A 337 -2.77 -11.22 -1.98
C LEU A 337 -3.61 -11.27 -3.26
N ALA A 338 -2.98 -11.52 -4.40
CA ALA A 338 -3.65 -11.55 -5.70
C ALA A 338 -2.84 -12.36 -6.74
N THR A 339 -3.35 -12.40 -7.97
CA THR A 339 -2.82 -13.25 -9.04
C THR A 339 -2.74 -12.46 -10.35
N THR A 340 -1.75 -12.79 -11.17
CA THR A 340 -1.73 -12.46 -12.59
C THR A 340 -1.56 -13.72 -13.44
N TYR A 341 -1.59 -13.56 -14.75
CA TYR A 341 -1.36 -14.69 -15.66
C TYR A 341 0.13 -15.02 -15.79
N SER A 342 0.42 -16.30 -15.96
CA SER A 342 1.74 -16.83 -16.33
C SER A 342 1.60 -18.07 -17.21
N SER A 343 2.68 -18.83 -17.37
CA SER A 343 2.67 -20.07 -18.17
C SER A 343 1.86 -21.17 -17.48
N GLY A 344 1.32 -22.08 -18.28
CA GLY A 344 0.68 -23.31 -17.83
C GLY A 344 1.36 -24.56 -18.39
N ASN A 345 0.55 -25.52 -18.83
CA ASN A 345 1.00 -26.74 -19.47
C ASN A 345 1.56 -26.48 -20.88
N GLN A 346 2.20 -27.49 -21.50
CA GLN A 346 2.84 -27.37 -22.81
C GLN A 346 1.91 -26.87 -23.95
N ASN A 347 0.61 -27.07 -23.81
CA ASN A 347 -0.39 -26.63 -24.79
C ASN A 347 -0.97 -25.24 -24.52
N GLU A 348 -0.54 -24.56 -23.45
CA GLU A 348 -0.97 -23.23 -23.07
C GLU A 348 0.08 -22.20 -23.47
N LYS A 349 -0.38 -21.01 -23.82
CA LYS A 349 0.53 -19.90 -24.15
C LYS A 349 1.26 -19.43 -22.89
N GLN A 350 2.51 -19.07 -23.08
CA GLN A 350 3.38 -18.55 -22.04
C GLN A 350 3.52 -17.02 -22.15
N ILE A 351 4.40 -16.41 -21.37
CA ILE A 351 4.60 -14.97 -21.30
C ILE A 351 5.64 -14.55 -22.35
N VAL A 352 5.34 -13.47 -23.05
CA VAL A 352 6.18 -12.86 -24.09
C VAL A 352 6.88 -11.65 -23.53
N THR A 353 8.22 -11.60 -23.63
CA THR A 353 9.02 -10.50 -23.09
C THR A 353 10.37 -10.36 -23.78
N THR A 354 11.18 -9.40 -23.35
CA THR A 354 12.59 -9.22 -23.75
C THR A 354 13.44 -10.39 -23.27
N ASP A 355 14.56 -10.65 -23.95
CA ASP A 355 15.55 -11.66 -23.55
C ASP A 355 16.97 -11.16 -23.84
N LEU A 356 17.97 -11.80 -23.26
CA LEU A 356 19.36 -11.44 -23.45
C LEU A 356 19.77 -11.41 -24.94
N ARG A 357 20.82 -10.65 -25.23
CA ARG A 357 21.41 -10.45 -26.56
C ARG A 357 20.43 -9.81 -27.53
N GLN A 358 19.65 -8.84 -27.02
CA GLN A 358 18.67 -8.06 -27.77
C GLN A 358 17.60 -8.94 -28.45
N LYS A 359 17.25 -10.05 -27.83
CA LYS A 359 16.25 -11.01 -28.32
C LYS A 359 14.92 -10.84 -27.61
N CYS A 360 13.95 -11.59 -28.11
CA CYS A 360 12.64 -11.78 -27.48
C CYS A 360 12.46 -13.25 -27.10
N THR A 361 11.68 -13.48 -26.08
CA THR A 361 11.19 -14.82 -25.73
C THR A 361 9.66 -14.88 -25.71
N GLU A 362 9.12 -16.06 -25.98
CA GLU A 362 7.68 -16.37 -25.85
C GLU A 362 7.46 -17.42 -24.75
N SER A 363 8.48 -17.64 -23.92
CA SER A 363 8.51 -18.75 -22.98
C SER A 363 9.01 -18.35 -21.58
N HIS A 364 8.60 -17.17 -21.11
CA HIS A 364 8.81 -16.83 -19.70
C HIS A 364 7.73 -17.47 -18.83
N THR A 365 8.09 -17.91 -17.62
CA THR A 365 7.31 -18.83 -16.79
C THR A 365 7.51 -18.59 -15.32
N GLY A 366 6.69 -19.24 -14.49
CA GLY A 366 6.76 -19.18 -13.03
C GLY A 366 6.01 -17.99 -12.45
N THR A 367 5.95 -17.90 -11.15
CA THR A 367 5.48 -16.71 -10.44
C THR A 367 6.40 -15.52 -10.68
N SER A 368 7.62 -15.79 -11.13
CA SER A 368 8.58 -14.80 -11.62
C SER A 368 8.08 -13.95 -12.78
N ALA A 369 7.16 -14.46 -13.62
CA ALA A 369 6.50 -13.68 -14.66
C ALA A 369 5.24 -12.95 -14.14
N SER A 370 4.65 -13.43 -13.06
CA SER A 370 3.44 -12.82 -12.50
C SER A 370 3.71 -11.54 -11.72
N ALA A 371 4.76 -11.50 -10.92
CA ALA A 371 5.11 -10.32 -10.11
C ALA A 371 5.43 -9.08 -10.98
N PRO A 372 6.22 -9.16 -12.08
CA PRO A 372 6.46 -8.01 -12.95
C PRO A 372 5.18 -7.49 -13.62
N LEU A 373 4.27 -8.35 -14.05
CA LEU A 373 2.97 -7.92 -14.61
C LEU A 373 2.17 -7.12 -13.58
N ALA A 374 2.14 -7.59 -12.32
CA ALA A 374 1.52 -6.86 -11.22
C ALA A 374 2.22 -5.51 -10.95
N ALA A 375 3.56 -5.48 -10.96
CA ALA A 375 4.32 -4.24 -10.81
C ALA A 375 3.99 -3.21 -11.91
N GLY A 376 3.81 -3.68 -13.14
CA GLY A 376 3.34 -2.85 -14.25
C GLY A 376 1.93 -2.30 -14.02
N ILE A 377 0.97 -3.10 -13.56
CA ILE A 377 -0.40 -2.66 -13.24
C ILE A 377 -0.38 -1.63 -12.10
N ILE A 378 0.44 -1.86 -11.09
CA ILE A 378 0.64 -0.93 -9.97
C ILE A 378 1.24 0.39 -10.48
N ALA A 379 2.15 0.36 -11.46
CA ALA A 379 2.69 1.58 -12.08
C ALA A 379 1.62 2.39 -12.82
N LEU A 380 0.70 1.73 -13.55
CA LEU A 380 -0.47 2.39 -14.15
C LEU A 380 -1.36 3.05 -13.09
N THR A 381 -1.56 2.36 -11.97
CA THR A 381 -2.39 2.81 -10.84
C THR A 381 -1.77 4.03 -10.14
N LEU A 382 -0.45 4.03 -9.94
CA LEU A 382 0.29 5.17 -9.38
C LEU A 382 0.30 6.38 -10.32
N GLU A 383 0.34 6.19 -11.66
CA GLU A 383 0.17 7.30 -12.60
C GLU A 383 -1.21 7.95 -12.45
N ALA A 384 -2.25 7.16 -12.18
CA ALA A 384 -3.61 7.67 -11.97
C ALA A 384 -3.73 8.49 -10.67
N ASN A 385 -3.02 8.08 -9.61
CA ASN A 385 -3.00 8.79 -8.34
C ASN A 385 -1.65 8.59 -7.63
N ARG A 386 -0.77 9.59 -7.72
CA ARG A 386 0.58 9.55 -7.12
C ARG A 386 0.61 9.66 -5.60
N ASN A 387 -0.50 10.05 -4.99
CA ASN A 387 -0.62 10.23 -3.54
C ASN A 387 -1.02 8.95 -2.80
N LEU A 388 -1.17 7.83 -3.51
CA LEU A 388 -1.47 6.55 -2.89
C LEU A 388 -0.31 6.11 -1.99
N THR A 389 -0.64 5.74 -0.77
CA THR A 389 0.30 5.10 0.15
C THR A 389 0.52 3.63 -0.25
N TRP A 390 1.53 2.99 0.32
CA TRP A 390 1.74 1.55 0.13
C TRP A 390 0.54 0.74 0.63
N ARG A 391 -0.16 1.17 1.68
CA ARG A 391 -1.39 0.55 2.18
C ARG A 391 -2.57 0.75 1.25
N ASP A 392 -2.75 1.96 0.71
CA ASP A 392 -3.79 2.23 -0.28
C ASP A 392 -3.67 1.28 -1.47
N MET A 393 -2.44 0.98 -1.91
CA MET A 393 -2.20 0.06 -3.01
C MET A 393 -2.67 -1.36 -2.68
N GLN A 394 -2.37 -1.88 -1.50
CA GLN A 394 -2.86 -3.18 -1.06
C GLN A 394 -4.39 -3.23 -1.02
N HIS A 395 -5.05 -2.20 -0.48
CA HIS A 395 -6.51 -2.11 -0.48
C HIS A 395 -7.11 -2.02 -1.89
N LEU A 396 -6.46 -1.30 -2.81
CA LEU A 396 -6.89 -1.26 -4.22
C LEU A 396 -6.81 -2.64 -4.86
N VAL A 397 -5.72 -3.37 -4.65
CA VAL A 397 -5.55 -4.75 -5.13
C VAL A 397 -6.69 -5.63 -4.62
N VAL A 398 -6.93 -5.69 -3.32
CA VAL A 398 -7.98 -6.51 -2.71
C VAL A 398 -9.37 -6.16 -3.25
N ARG A 399 -9.65 -4.85 -3.40
CA ARG A 399 -10.99 -4.38 -3.80
C ARG A 399 -11.31 -4.53 -5.29
N THR A 400 -10.31 -4.67 -6.13
CA THR A 400 -10.48 -4.72 -7.58
C THR A 400 -10.16 -6.08 -8.21
N SER A 401 -9.48 -6.96 -7.47
CA SER A 401 -9.16 -8.31 -7.94
C SER A 401 -10.42 -9.14 -8.21
N LYS A 402 -10.36 -9.99 -9.23
CA LYS A 402 -11.52 -10.74 -9.75
C LYS A 402 -11.32 -12.25 -9.61
N PRO A 403 -12.15 -12.94 -8.83
CA PRO A 403 -12.19 -14.41 -8.78
C PRO A 403 -12.68 -15.06 -10.07
N ALA A 404 -13.30 -14.28 -10.97
CA ALA A 404 -13.90 -14.79 -12.20
C ALA A 404 -12.85 -15.41 -13.13
N HIS A 405 -13.24 -16.53 -13.76
CA HIS A 405 -12.41 -17.31 -14.69
C HIS A 405 -11.21 -18.03 -14.07
N LEU A 406 -11.13 -18.11 -12.74
CA LEU A 406 -10.12 -18.87 -12.01
C LEU A 406 -10.74 -20.15 -11.44
N ASN A 407 -10.07 -21.28 -11.71
CA ASN A 407 -10.51 -22.60 -11.32
C ASN A 407 -9.69 -23.06 -10.09
N ALA A 408 -10.28 -23.00 -8.93
CA ALA A 408 -9.75 -23.59 -7.69
C ALA A 408 -10.90 -24.18 -6.88
N ASN A 409 -10.60 -25.18 -6.08
CA ASN A 409 -11.57 -25.85 -5.22
C ASN A 409 -11.60 -25.25 -3.80
N ASP A 410 -10.65 -24.39 -3.47
CA ASP A 410 -10.44 -23.77 -2.16
C ASP A 410 -11.06 -22.37 -2.01
N TRP A 411 -11.88 -21.92 -2.97
CA TRP A 411 -12.55 -20.62 -2.86
C TRP A 411 -13.45 -20.54 -1.62
N ALA A 412 -13.03 -19.75 -0.65
CA ALA A 412 -13.81 -19.38 0.53
C ALA A 412 -14.44 -17.99 0.36
N THR A 413 -15.38 -17.67 1.24
CA THR A 413 -15.95 -16.32 1.34
C THR A 413 -15.71 -15.83 2.76
N ASN A 414 -14.97 -14.74 2.90
CA ASN A 414 -14.66 -14.16 4.21
C ASN A 414 -15.88 -13.48 4.85
N GLY A 415 -15.75 -13.02 6.09
CA GLY A 415 -16.85 -12.44 6.88
C GLY A 415 -17.50 -11.20 6.25
N VAL A 416 -16.80 -10.48 5.36
CA VAL A 416 -17.34 -9.31 4.62
C VAL A 416 -17.83 -9.67 3.21
N GLY A 417 -17.90 -10.96 2.88
CA GLY A 417 -18.46 -11.45 1.62
C GLY A 417 -17.47 -11.44 0.44
N ARG A 418 -16.15 -11.27 0.66
CA ARG A 418 -15.14 -11.36 -0.39
C ARG A 418 -14.72 -12.80 -0.60
N LYS A 419 -14.58 -13.19 -1.86
CA LYS A 419 -14.00 -14.48 -2.21
C LYS A 419 -12.48 -14.41 -2.12
N VAL A 420 -11.88 -15.44 -1.56
CA VAL A 420 -10.44 -15.59 -1.41
C VAL A 420 -10.04 -17.07 -1.53
N SER A 421 -8.84 -17.34 -2.02
CA SER A 421 -8.29 -18.66 -2.27
C SER A 421 -6.80 -18.67 -1.86
N HIS A 422 -6.29 -19.76 -1.30
CA HIS A 422 -4.85 -19.91 -1.02
C HIS A 422 -4.01 -19.93 -2.30
N SER A 423 -4.57 -20.39 -3.43
CA SER A 423 -3.87 -20.41 -4.72
C SER A 423 -3.87 -19.07 -5.43
N TYR A 424 -4.85 -18.19 -5.18
CA TYR A 424 -5.07 -16.99 -6.00
C TYR A 424 -5.26 -15.70 -5.19
N GLY A 425 -5.25 -15.76 -3.88
CA GLY A 425 -5.62 -14.62 -3.04
C GLY A 425 -7.03 -14.12 -3.39
N TYR A 426 -7.20 -12.83 -3.61
CA TYR A 426 -8.48 -12.22 -4.00
C TYR A 426 -8.80 -12.36 -5.50
N GLY A 427 -7.91 -12.98 -6.28
CA GLY A 427 -8.10 -13.29 -7.70
C GLY A 427 -7.23 -12.48 -8.64
N LEU A 428 -7.60 -12.44 -9.93
CA LEU A 428 -6.87 -11.74 -10.98
C LEU A 428 -6.89 -10.24 -10.79
N LEU A 429 -5.72 -9.61 -10.91
CA LEU A 429 -5.60 -8.17 -11.01
C LEU A 429 -6.36 -7.61 -12.21
N ASP A 430 -6.99 -6.47 -12.03
CA ASP A 430 -7.72 -5.74 -13.07
C ASP A 430 -7.19 -4.31 -13.17
N ALA A 431 -6.34 -4.06 -14.17
CA ALA A 431 -5.69 -2.77 -14.35
C ALA A 431 -6.68 -1.62 -14.58
N GLY A 432 -7.71 -1.82 -15.38
CA GLY A 432 -8.74 -0.82 -15.64
C GLY A 432 -9.54 -0.45 -14.39
N ALA A 433 -9.91 -1.45 -13.59
CA ALA A 433 -10.62 -1.23 -12.33
C ALA A 433 -9.73 -0.55 -11.29
N MET A 434 -8.47 -0.97 -11.14
CA MET A 434 -7.52 -0.35 -10.22
C MET A 434 -7.31 1.13 -10.54
N VAL A 435 -7.03 1.46 -11.79
CA VAL A 435 -6.85 2.83 -12.27
C VAL A 435 -8.10 3.68 -12.03
N THR A 436 -9.28 3.14 -12.35
CA THR A 436 -10.56 3.84 -12.16
C THR A 436 -10.83 4.15 -10.69
N LEU A 437 -10.60 3.16 -9.81
CA LEU A 437 -10.81 3.33 -8.37
C LEU A 437 -9.78 4.30 -7.76
N ALA A 438 -8.53 4.22 -8.20
CA ALA A 438 -7.43 5.07 -7.72
C ALA A 438 -7.65 6.58 -7.95
N GLN A 439 -8.34 6.97 -9.05
CA GLN A 439 -8.58 8.38 -9.39
C GLN A 439 -9.33 9.16 -8.30
N ASN A 440 -10.19 8.49 -7.55
CA ASN A 440 -11.04 9.10 -6.53
C ASN A 440 -10.83 8.45 -5.16
N TRP A 441 -9.70 7.77 -4.97
CA TRP A 441 -9.39 7.07 -3.74
C TRP A 441 -9.20 8.04 -2.56
N THR A 442 -9.78 7.69 -1.43
CA THR A 442 -9.49 8.32 -0.14
C THR A 442 -8.48 7.45 0.58
N THR A 443 -7.38 8.06 1.01
CA THR A 443 -6.30 7.36 1.73
C THR A 443 -6.86 6.70 2.99
N VAL A 444 -6.50 5.43 3.18
CA VAL A 444 -6.90 4.66 4.36
C VAL A 444 -6.24 5.22 5.62
N ALA A 445 -6.87 5.04 6.77
CA ALA A 445 -6.31 5.44 8.05
C ALA A 445 -4.98 4.73 8.33
N PRO A 446 -4.09 5.30 9.18
CA PRO A 446 -2.84 4.66 9.56
C PRO A 446 -3.05 3.24 10.10
N GLN A 447 -2.15 2.33 9.72
CA GLN A 447 -2.18 0.96 10.18
C GLN A 447 -1.93 0.91 11.69
N ARG A 448 -2.72 0.11 12.40
CA ARG A 448 -2.53 -0.25 13.80
C ARG A 448 -2.17 -1.73 13.88
N LYS A 449 -1.37 -2.10 14.87
CA LYS A 449 -0.91 -3.46 15.12
C LYS A 449 -1.50 -3.95 16.44
N CYS A 450 -2.12 -5.12 16.45
CA CYS A 450 -2.49 -5.89 17.62
C CYS A 450 -2.01 -7.32 17.44
N ILE A 451 -1.53 -8.00 18.49
CA ILE A 451 -0.67 -9.19 18.34
C ILE A 451 -1.38 -10.47 18.78
N ILE A 452 -1.57 -11.45 17.88
CA ILE A 452 -2.08 -12.83 18.13
C ILE A 452 -1.68 -13.75 16.92
N ASP A 453 -1.13 -14.96 17.06
CA ASP A 453 -0.51 -15.80 15.99
C ASP A 453 -1.41 -16.84 15.31
N ILE A 454 -1.12 -17.22 14.04
CA ILE A 454 -1.91 -18.18 13.22
C ILE A 454 -1.00 -19.12 12.40
N LEU A 455 -1.48 -20.32 12.06
CA LEU A 455 -0.77 -21.46 11.50
C LEU A 455 -1.13 -21.89 10.06
N ASN A 456 -0.33 -22.82 9.49
CA ASN A 456 -0.28 -23.26 8.10
C ASN A 456 -0.52 -24.75 7.85
N GLU A 457 -0.64 -25.13 6.56
CA GLU A 457 -0.79 -26.51 6.07
C GLU A 457 0.53 -27.31 6.18
N PRO A 458 0.47 -28.65 6.43
CA PRO A 458 1.67 -29.47 6.53
C PRO A 458 2.35 -29.68 5.18
N ARG A 459 3.69 -29.62 5.16
CA ARG A 459 4.51 -29.89 3.98
C ARG A 459 5.00 -31.34 4.01
N PRO A 460 4.65 -32.20 3.05
CA PRO A 460 4.92 -33.65 3.10
C PRO A 460 6.43 -34.01 3.00
N HIS A 461 7.26 -33.08 2.52
CA HIS A 461 8.72 -33.30 2.39
C HIS A 461 9.51 -32.64 3.53
N ASP A 462 8.88 -31.97 4.48
CA ASP A 462 9.50 -31.39 5.65
C ASP A 462 9.65 -32.46 6.75
N TYR A 463 10.86 -32.93 6.93
CA TYR A 463 11.21 -33.92 7.95
C TYR A 463 12.02 -33.28 9.10
N SER A 464 12.13 -31.96 9.17
CA SER A 464 12.83 -31.29 10.25
C SER A 464 12.18 -31.58 11.59
N ALA A 465 12.99 -31.87 12.60
CA ALA A 465 12.54 -31.98 13.97
C ALA A 465 12.67 -30.68 14.76
N ASP A 466 13.19 -29.62 14.13
CA ASP A 466 13.50 -28.36 14.80
C ASP A 466 12.26 -27.50 15.05
N GLY A 467 11.18 -27.77 14.31
CA GLY A 467 9.92 -27.03 14.42
C GLY A 467 10.04 -25.56 14.02
N PHE A 468 9.03 -24.78 14.38
CA PHE A 468 9.03 -23.33 14.18
C PHE A 468 9.39 -22.60 15.46
N ASN A 469 10.29 -21.62 15.38
CA ASN A 469 10.69 -20.77 16.49
C ASN A 469 10.51 -19.31 16.11
N ASP A 470 9.57 -18.62 16.75
CA ASP A 470 9.18 -17.21 16.48
C ASP A 470 8.87 -16.94 14.99
N TRP A 471 8.37 -17.95 14.27
CA TRP A 471 7.99 -17.81 12.87
C TRP A 471 6.57 -17.26 12.74
N ALA A 472 6.41 -16.18 11.95
CA ALA A 472 5.11 -15.58 11.69
C ALA A 472 4.47 -16.22 10.44
N PHE A 473 3.21 -16.62 10.58
CA PHE A 473 2.37 -17.05 9.47
C PHE A 473 1.34 -15.98 9.18
N MET A 474 1.43 -15.34 8.01
CA MET A 474 0.51 -14.26 7.64
C MET A 474 -0.70 -14.78 6.89
N THR A 475 -1.88 -14.22 7.19
CA THR A 475 -3.06 -14.39 6.35
C THR A 475 -3.60 -13.03 5.90
N THR A 476 -4.00 -12.94 4.64
CA THR A 476 -4.71 -11.81 4.06
C THR A 476 -6.21 -12.07 3.96
N HIS A 477 -6.68 -13.28 4.31
CA HIS A 477 -8.04 -13.76 4.06
C HIS A 477 -9.11 -12.99 4.84
N SER A 478 -8.77 -12.47 6.03
CA SER A 478 -9.69 -11.67 6.88
C SER A 478 -9.70 -10.17 6.52
N TRP A 479 -9.31 -9.79 5.31
CA TRP A 479 -9.25 -8.39 4.90
C TRP A 479 -10.63 -7.71 4.96
N ASP A 480 -10.69 -6.51 5.55
CA ASP A 480 -11.89 -5.72 5.83
C ASP A 480 -12.84 -6.36 6.89
N GLU A 481 -12.47 -7.46 7.55
CA GLU A 481 -13.24 -8.02 8.67
C GLU A 481 -13.06 -7.19 9.95
N ASP A 482 -14.08 -7.22 10.81
CA ASP A 482 -14.00 -6.68 12.18
C ASP A 482 -13.24 -7.69 13.05
N PRO A 483 -12.06 -7.34 13.59
CA PRO A 483 -11.27 -8.28 14.38
C PRO A 483 -11.80 -8.47 15.81
N SER A 484 -12.84 -7.75 16.22
CA SER A 484 -13.40 -7.89 17.55
C SER A 484 -14.11 -9.22 17.71
N GLY A 485 -13.77 -9.99 18.76
CA GLY A 485 -14.37 -11.28 19.03
C GLY A 485 -13.41 -12.26 19.70
N GLU A 486 -13.88 -13.48 19.88
CA GLU A 486 -13.10 -14.60 20.39
C GLU A 486 -12.37 -15.29 19.21
N TRP A 487 -11.05 -15.39 19.29
CA TRP A 487 -10.23 -16.11 18.33
C TRP A 487 -9.86 -17.47 18.91
N VAL A 488 -10.01 -18.53 18.12
CA VAL A 488 -9.69 -19.90 18.51
C VAL A 488 -8.58 -20.40 17.60
N LEU A 489 -7.44 -20.80 18.17
CA LEU A 489 -6.38 -21.50 17.47
C LEU A 489 -6.63 -23.02 17.62
N GLU A 490 -6.75 -23.73 16.51
CA GLU A 490 -6.93 -25.19 16.47
C GLU A 490 -5.75 -25.80 15.70
N ILE A 491 -5.01 -26.75 16.29
CA ILE A 491 -3.89 -27.44 15.66
C ILE A 491 -4.24 -28.92 15.53
N GLU A 492 -4.26 -29.43 14.29
CA GLU A 492 -4.52 -30.82 13.99
C GLU A 492 -3.23 -31.53 13.53
N ASN A 493 -2.92 -32.68 14.13
CA ASN A 493 -1.85 -33.54 13.65
C ASN A 493 -2.40 -34.49 12.58
N THR A 494 -2.09 -34.22 11.31
CA THR A 494 -2.57 -35.00 10.15
C THR A 494 -1.69 -36.19 9.80
N SER A 495 -0.56 -36.41 10.52
CA SER A 495 0.37 -37.49 10.25
C SER A 495 -0.16 -38.83 10.74
N GLU A 496 -0.10 -39.89 9.88
CA GLU A 496 -0.36 -41.28 10.25
C GLU A 496 0.81 -41.93 11.06
N ALA A 497 1.95 -41.27 11.12
CA ALA A 497 3.10 -41.69 11.87
C ALA A 497 3.00 -41.28 13.35
N ASN A 498 3.82 -41.90 14.21
CA ASN A 498 4.00 -41.47 15.61
C ASN A 498 4.76 -40.13 15.64
N ASN A 499 4.12 -39.10 15.16
CA ASN A 499 4.62 -37.74 15.18
C ASN A 499 3.96 -36.97 16.34
N TYR A 500 4.74 -36.20 17.07
CA TYR A 500 4.23 -35.35 18.15
C TYR A 500 5.00 -34.03 18.18
N GLY A 501 4.31 -32.98 18.55
CA GLY A 501 4.89 -31.67 18.77
C GLY A 501 4.27 -31.01 19.99
N THR A 502 4.89 -29.97 20.48
CA THR A 502 4.37 -29.18 21.58
C THR A 502 4.33 -27.71 21.15
N LEU A 503 3.15 -27.11 21.18
CA LEU A 503 3.02 -25.67 21.08
C LEU A 503 3.40 -25.06 22.43
N THR A 504 4.51 -24.33 22.49
CA THR A 504 4.99 -23.70 23.73
C THR A 504 4.43 -22.31 23.93
N LYS A 505 4.26 -21.56 22.84
CA LYS A 505 3.71 -20.20 22.85
C LYS A 505 3.15 -19.89 21.47
N PHE A 506 2.11 -19.07 21.44
CA PHE A 506 1.66 -18.42 20.21
C PHE A 506 1.31 -16.96 20.49
N THR A 507 1.41 -16.13 19.47
CA THR A 507 1.10 -14.70 19.54
C THR A 507 0.26 -14.34 18.31
N LEU A 508 -0.93 -13.77 18.43
CA LEU A 508 -1.75 -13.28 17.31
C LEU A 508 -1.41 -11.82 17.03
N ILE A 509 -1.11 -11.48 15.79
CA ILE A 509 -0.81 -10.12 15.37
C ILE A 509 -1.86 -9.68 14.35
N LEU A 510 -2.70 -8.71 14.72
CA LEU A 510 -3.70 -8.14 13.83
C LEU A 510 -3.23 -6.78 13.28
N TYR A 511 -3.34 -6.62 11.98
CA TYR A 511 -3.10 -5.33 11.31
C TYR A 511 -4.43 -4.81 10.77
N GLY A 512 -4.79 -3.60 11.13
CA GLY A 512 -6.07 -3.02 10.75
C GLY A 512 -6.04 -1.50 10.69
N THR A 513 -7.18 -0.91 10.37
CA THR A 513 -7.43 0.52 10.41
C THR A 513 -8.61 0.80 11.33
N ALA A 514 -8.58 1.91 12.09
CA ALA A 514 -9.74 2.30 12.90
C ALA A 514 -10.91 2.72 11.99
N PRO A 515 -12.17 2.41 12.35
CA PRO A 515 -13.34 2.92 11.64
C PRO A 515 -13.34 4.44 11.59
N GLU A 516 -13.80 5.03 10.47
CA GLU A 516 -14.01 6.46 10.36
C GLU A 516 -15.03 6.91 11.42
N GLY A 517 -14.63 7.83 12.32
CA GLY A 517 -15.52 8.43 13.31
C GLY A 517 -15.35 8.00 14.76
N LEU A 518 -14.45 7.05 15.05
CA LEU A 518 -13.97 6.92 16.43
C LEU A 518 -13.07 8.12 16.74
N PRO A 519 -13.28 8.80 17.89
CA PRO A 519 -12.36 9.85 18.29
C PRO A 519 -10.97 9.26 18.33
N THR A 520 -10.02 9.95 17.69
CA THR A 520 -8.59 9.69 17.94
C THR A 520 -8.43 9.58 19.45
N PRO A 521 -7.67 8.57 19.96
CA PRO A 521 -7.34 8.54 21.39
C PRO A 521 -6.91 9.95 21.79
N PRO A 522 -7.31 10.46 22.97
CA PRO A 522 -6.92 11.78 23.37
C PRO A 522 -5.43 11.92 23.14
N GLU A 523 -5.04 13.00 22.47
CA GLU A 523 -3.66 13.39 22.17
C GLU A 523 -2.78 12.89 23.30
N SER A 524 -1.74 12.13 22.98
CA SER A 524 -0.90 11.44 23.95
C SER A 524 -0.73 12.31 25.19
N SER A 525 -1.33 11.89 26.30
CA SER A 525 -1.32 12.64 27.54
C SER A 525 0.15 12.99 27.84
N GLY A 526 0.50 14.27 27.83
CA GLY A 526 1.84 14.73 28.09
C GLY A 526 2.64 15.27 26.89
N CYS A 527 2.08 15.39 25.71
CA CYS A 527 2.77 16.04 24.58
C CYS A 527 2.45 17.54 24.52
N LYS A 528 3.48 18.38 24.59
CA LYS A 528 3.39 19.84 24.54
C LYS A 528 3.48 20.39 23.11
N THR A 529 4.30 19.77 22.26
CA THR A 529 4.53 20.23 20.89
C THR A 529 4.59 19.06 19.91
N LEU A 530 3.73 19.09 18.90
CA LEU A 530 3.65 18.10 17.82
C LEU A 530 4.27 18.64 16.53
N THR A 531 4.91 17.78 15.75
CA THR A 531 5.28 18.07 14.36
C THR A 531 4.05 18.05 13.45
N SER A 532 4.18 18.53 12.21
CA SER A 532 3.15 18.42 11.16
C SER A 532 2.76 16.96 10.84
N SER A 533 3.61 16.00 11.20
CA SER A 533 3.36 14.54 11.10
C SER A 533 2.78 13.92 12.38
N GLN A 534 2.28 14.74 13.33
CA GLN A 534 1.71 14.33 14.62
C GLN A 534 2.69 13.57 15.55
N ALA A 535 3.99 13.64 15.31
CA ALA A 535 4.98 13.13 16.25
C ALA A 535 5.27 14.14 17.35
N CYS A 536 5.34 13.70 18.60
CA CYS A 536 5.72 14.57 19.69
C CYS A 536 7.21 14.93 19.63
N VAL A 537 7.53 16.21 19.86
CA VAL A 537 8.91 16.70 19.90
C VAL A 537 9.25 17.33 21.27
N VAL A 538 8.25 17.76 22.02
CA VAL A 538 8.41 18.31 23.38
C VAL A 538 7.31 17.77 24.26
N CYS A 539 7.70 17.16 25.38
CA CYS A 539 6.77 16.65 26.38
C CYS A 539 6.41 17.71 27.45
N GLU A 540 5.24 17.55 28.06
CA GLU A 540 4.84 18.30 29.26
C GLU A 540 5.73 17.93 30.44
N GLU A 541 5.67 18.76 31.48
CA GLU A 541 6.43 18.55 32.71
C GLU A 541 5.97 17.25 33.40
N GLY A 542 6.92 16.36 33.70
CA GLY A 542 6.65 15.02 34.26
C GLY A 542 6.66 13.88 33.21
N PHE A 543 6.82 14.20 31.92
CA PHE A 543 6.94 13.22 30.86
C PHE A 543 8.28 13.34 30.15
N SER A 544 8.79 12.21 29.66
CA SER A 544 10.03 12.13 28.86
C SER A 544 9.75 11.61 27.47
N LEU A 545 10.39 12.19 26.46
CA LEU A 545 10.25 11.79 25.06
C LEU A 545 10.99 10.48 24.80
N HIS A 546 10.28 9.46 24.37
CA HIS A 546 10.82 8.19 23.90
C HIS A 546 10.16 7.82 22.58
N GLN A 547 10.96 7.55 21.54
CA GLN A 547 10.47 7.16 20.20
C GLN A 547 9.29 8.01 19.68
N LYS A 548 9.38 9.33 19.84
CA LYS A 548 8.35 10.33 19.41
C LYS A 548 7.04 10.31 20.24
N THR A 549 7.03 9.64 21.39
CA THR A 549 5.90 9.58 22.33
C THR A 549 6.34 10.08 23.69
N CYS A 550 5.45 10.75 24.41
CA CYS A 550 5.71 11.19 25.79
C CYS A 550 5.25 10.11 26.77
N ILE A 551 6.17 9.65 27.62
CA ILE A 551 5.91 8.62 28.61
C ILE A 551 6.35 9.12 30.01
N GLN A 552 5.63 8.72 31.06
CA GLN A 552 5.93 9.14 32.45
C GLN A 552 7.20 8.48 32.98
N HIS A 553 7.48 7.26 32.60
CA HIS A 553 8.65 6.50 33.02
C HIS A 553 9.40 5.96 31.81
N CYS A 554 10.71 6.17 31.77
CA CYS A 554 11.53 5.59 30.69
C CYS A 554 11.58 4.06 30.81
N PRO A 555 11.59 3.32 29.68
CA PRO A 555 11.67 1.87 29.72
C PRO A 555 13.00 1.37 30.28
N PRO A 556 13.09 0.10 30.70
CA PRO A 556 14.33 -0.51 31.19
C PRO A 556 15.49 -0.28 30.21
N GLY A 557 16.65 0.09 30.75
CA GLY A 557 17.82 0.45 29.92
C GLY A 557 17.85 1.91 29.46
N PHE A 558 16.89 2.74 29.87
CA PHE A 558 16.87 4.18 29.62
C PHE A 558 16.65 4.96 30.89
N THR A 559 17.10 6.22 30.88
CA THR A 559 16.94 7.17 32.01
C THR A 559 16.46 8.51 31.49
N PRO A 560 15.61 9.26 32.23
CA PRO A 560 15.20 10.59 31.85
C PRO A 560 16.38 11.56 31.89
N GLN A 561 16.64 12.25 30.80
CA GLN A 561 17.67 13.28 30.69
C GLN A 561 17.05 14.58 30.16
N VAL A 562 17.33 15.69 30.81
CA VAL A 562 16.89 17.01 30.34
C VAL A 562 17.94 17.55 29.36
N LEU A 563 17.51 17.85 28.14
CA LEU A 563 18.33 18.46 27.11
C LEU A 563 17.85 19.88 26.85
N ASP A 564 18.77 20.84 26.79
CA ASP A 564 18.49 22.19 26.32
C ASP A 564 18.65 22.20 24.80
N THR A 565 17.55 22.29 24.07
CA THR A 565 17.52 22.40 22.61
C THR A 565 17.26 23.83 22.20
N HIS A 566 18.09 24.37 21.29
CA HIS A 566 17.91 25.70 20.74
C HIS A 566 17.07 25.64 19.47
N TYR A 567 15.95 26.32 19.47
CA TYR A 567 15.07 26.47 18.31
C TYR A 567 15.20 27.88 17.74
N SER A 568 15.55 28.00 16.48
CA SER A 568 15.68 29.29 15.79
C SER A 568 14.44 29.57 14.98
N THR A 569 13.69 30.61 15.35
CA THR A 569 12.65 31.21 14.48
C THR A 569 13.24 32.44 13.80
N GLU A 570 12.59 32.95 12.74
CA GLU A 570 13.12 34.07 11.92
C GLU A 570 13.49 35.35 12.69
N ASN A 571 13.10 35.48 13.98
CA ASN A 571 13.36 36.68 14.79
C ASN A 571 13.89 36.42 16.20
N ASP A 572 13.94 35.18 16.74
CA ASP A 572 14.43 34.86 18.08
C ASP A 572 14.93 33.42 18.21
N VAL A 573 15.93 33.22 19.09
CA VAL A 573 16.42 31.91 19.48
C VAL A 573 15.83 31.56 20.84
N GLU A 574 14.86 30.66 20.85
CA GLU A 574 14.22 30.19 22.09
C GLU A 574 14.86 28.89 22.54
N THR A 575 15.30 28.86 23.82
CA THR A 575 15.85 27.63 24.41
C THR A 575 14.74 26.84 25.05
N ILE A 576 14.45 25.65 24.49
CA ILE A 576 13.42 24.76 25.05
C ILE A 576 14.11 23.64 25.83
N ARG A 577 13.68 23.45 27.06
CA ARG A 577 14.07 22.29 27.88
C ARG A 577 13.15 21.12 27.57
N ALA A 578 13.71 20.04 27.01
CA ALA A 578 13.00 18.82 26.74
C ALA A 578 13.55 17.65 27.56
N SER A 579 12.67 16.93 28.25
CA SER A 579 13.04 15.66 28.88
C SER A 579 12.96 14.53 27.85
N VAL A 580 14.04 13.77 27.72
CA VAL A 580 14.12 12.61 26.77
C VAL A 580 14.60 11.37 27.52
N CYS A 581 14.18 10.19 27.11
CA CYS A 581 14.72 8.92 27.57
C CYS A 581 16.03 8.63 26.86
N ALA A 582 17.15 8.87 27.56
CA ALA A 582 18.49 8.57 27.06
C ALA A 582 18.89 7.13 27.43
N PRO A 583 19.58 6.38 26.52
CA PRO A 583 20.02 5.03 26.84
C PRO A 583 21.06 5.03 27.98
N CYS A 584 20.97 4.06 28.88
CA CYS A 584 21.99 3.80 29.88
C CYS A 584 23.35 3.50 29.24
N HIS A 585 24.43 3.74 29.95
CA HIS A 585 25.75 3.29 29.52
C HIS A 585 25.72 1.77 29.30
N ALA A 586 26.41 1.27 28.26
CA ALA A 586 26.43 -0.13 27.89
C ALA A 586 26.88 -1.14 28.97
N SER A 587 27.53 -0.61 30.04
CA SER A 587 27.89 -1.42 31.20
C SER A 587 26.75 -1.63 32.20
N CYS A 588 25.68 -0.80 32.16
CA CYS A 588 24.57 -0.83 33.10
C CYS A 588 23.36 -1.59 32.52
N ALA A 589 22.66 -2.37 33.34
CA ALA A 589 21.36 -2.90 32.96
C ALA A 589 20.24 -1.87 33.24
N THR A 590 20.31 -1.16 34.39
CA THR A 590 19.49 0.02 34.67
C THR A 590 20.36 1.13 35.23
N CYS A 591 19.99 2.38 35.04
CA CYS A 591 20.82 3.54 35.45
C CYS A 591 19.99 4.73 35.93
N GLN A 592 20.63 5.62 36.68
CA GLN A 592 20.06 6.92 37.06
C GLN A 592 20.55 8.07 36.16
N GLY A 593 21.54 7.82 35.29
CA GLY A 593 22.14 8.74 34.32
C GLY A 593 22.88 7.97 33.24
N PRO A 594 23.34 8.66 32.17
CA PRO A 594 23.95 8.02 31.00
C PRO A 594 25.44 7.66 31.21
N ALA A 595 26.07 8.04 32.31
CA ALA A 595 27.49 7.79 32.57
C ALA A 595 27.75 6.36 33.07
N PRO A 596 28.94 5.79 32.86
CA PRO A 596 29.30 4.47 33.40
C PRO A 596 29.28 4.37 34.92
N THR A 597 29.30 5.52 35.63
CA THR A 597 29.20 5.65 37.06
C THR A 597 27.77 5.80 37.59
N ASP A 598 26.77 5.70 36.72
CA ASP A 598 25.36 5.92 37.07
C ASP A 598 24.56 4.62 37.09
N CYS A 599 25.20 3.45 37.14
CA CYS A 599 24.52 2.15 37.12
C CYS A 599 23.73 1.91 38.42
N LEU A 600 22.46 1.56 38.30
CA LEU A 600 21.62 1.05 39.37
C LEU A 600 21.61 -0.48 39.43
N SER A 601 21.78 -1.14 38.30
CA SER A 601 21.95 -2.58 38.20
C SER A 601 22.88 -2.96 37.05
N CYS A 602 23.43 -4.16 37.10
CA CYS A 602 24.36 -4.66 36.10
C CYS A 602 23.75 -5.81 35.27
N PRO A 603 24.19 -6.02 34.01
CA PRO A 603 23.89 -7.21 33.25
C PRO A 603 24.34 -8.51 33.96
N SER A 604 23.76 -9.63 33.61
CA SER A 604 23.89 -10.94 34.28
C SER A 604 25.32 -11.46 34.47
N HIS A 605 26.34 -10.81 33.88
CA HIS A 605 27.76 -11.22 33.96
C HIS A 605 28.67 -10.14 34.59
N ALA A 606 28.11 -9.17 35.26
CA ALA A 606 28.83 -8.09 35.90
C ALA A 606 28.31 -7.84 37.31
N SER A 607 29.14 -7.35 38.20
CA SER A 607 28.78 -6.97 39.58
C SER A 607 28.82 -5.44 39.75
N LEU A 608 27.82 -4.90 40.44
CA LEU A 608 27.75 -3.49 40.77
C LEU A 608 28.69 -3.15 41.92
N ASP A 609 29.53 -2.15 41.74
CA ASP A 609 30.23 -1.51 42.84
C ASP A 609 29.28 -0.46 43.49
N PRO A 610 28.89 -0.66 44.76
CA PRO A 610 27.89 0.21 45.40
C PRO A 610 28.45 1.62 45.78
N VAL A 611 29.76 1.83 45.74
CA VAL A 611 30.41 3.11 46.08
C VAL A 611 30.62 3.95 44.81
N GLU A 612 31.12 3.33 43.74
CA GLU A 612 31.40 4.00 42.47
C GLU A 612 30.23 3.92 41.48
N GLN A 613 29.19 3.12 41.79
CA GLN A 613 28.02 2.86 40.94
C GLN A 613 28.38 2.40 39.51
N THR A 614 29.47 1.64 39.42
CA THR A 614 29.95 1.08 38.14
C THR A 614 29.77 -0.44 38.11
N CYS A 615 29.55 -0.95 36.89
CA CYS A 615 29.47 -2.40 36.66
C CYS A 615 30.82 -2.93 36.14
N SER A 616 31.44 -3.83 36.89
CA SER A 616 32.69 -4.51 36.50
C SER A 616 32.45 -6.00 36.19
N ARG A 617 33.00 -6.51 35.09
CA ARG A 617 33.03 -7.94 34.80
C ARG A 617 33.99 -8.64 35.74
N GLN A 618 33.59 -9.75 36.34
CA GLN A 618 34.53 -10.64 37.04
C GLN A 618 35.56 -11.16 36.01
N SER A 619 36.80 -10.72 36.18
CA SER A 619 37.90 -11.03 35.26
C SER A 619 38.29 -12.50 35.33
N GLN A 620 38.11 -13.25 34.21
CA GLN A 620 39.12 -14.24 33.85
C GLN A 620 40.14 -13.51 32.98
N SER A 621 41.39 -13.56 33.44
CA SER A 621 42.52 -12.83 32.87
C SER A 621 42.86 -13.29 31.46
N SER A 622 42.88 -12.39 30.49
CA SER A 622 43.93 -12.30 29.47
C SER A 622 43.78 -10.95 28.72
N ARG A 623 44.95 -10.36 28.52
CA ARG A 623 45.15 -9.03 27.93
C ARG A 623 44.81 -9.01 26.46
N GLU A 624 44.08 -7.97 26.00
CA GLU A 624 44.35 -7.30 24.74
C GLU A 624 43.61 -5.96 24.68
N SER A 625 44.25 -4.95 24.09
CA SER A 625 43.86 -3.55 24.09
C SER A 625 42.86 -3.23 22.95
N PRO A 626 41.96 -2.23 23.11
CA PRO A 626 40.97 -1.90 22.10
C PRO A 626 41.46 -0.84 21.11
N PRO A 627 40.92 -0.80 19.85
CA PRO A 627 41.16 0.29 18.90
C PRO A 627 40.19 1.45 19.08
N GLU A 628 40.69 2.64 18.75
CA GLU A 628 39.99 3.93 18.83
C GLU A 628 38.80 4.05 17.85
N GLN A 629 37.74 4.73 18.28
CA GLN A 629 36.61 5.15 17.44
C GLN A 629 36.82 6.54 16.84
N PRO A 630 36.32 6.78 15.60
CA PRO A 630 36.34 8.11 14.98
C PRO A 630 35.12 8.97 15.39
N PRO A 631 35.20 10.32 15.28
CA PRO A 631 34.17 11.24 15.75
C PRO A 631 32.99 11.39 14.79
N PRO A 632 31.83 11.88 15.29
CA PRO A 632 30.59 11.99 14.51
C PRO A 632 30.55 13.23 13.60
N PRO A 633 29.79 13.21 12.49
CA PRO A 633 29.62 14.36 11.61
C PRO A 633 28.56 15.36 12.09
N PRO A 634 28.58 16.62 11.62
CA PRO A 634 27.73 17.70 12.10
C PRO A 634 26.31 17.69 11.50
N GLY A 635 25.36 18.19 12.29
CA GLY A 635 23.94 18.15 12.05
C GLY A 635 23.41 19.07 10.93
N LEU A 636 22.28 18.68 10.40
CA LEU A 636 21.41 19.46 9.53
C LEU A 636 20.11 19.79 10.27
N THR A 637 19.70 21.05 10.19
CA THR A 637 18.46 21.59 10.76
C THR A 637 17.28 21.47 9.79
N PRO A 638 16.05 21.19 10.19
CA PRO A 638 14.87 21.29 9.34
C PRO A 638 14.12 22.60 9.49
N GLU A 639 13.69 23.16 8.37
CA GLU A 639 12.78 24.30 8.25
C GLU A 639 11.33 23.91 8.46
N VAL A 640 10.53 24.80 9.09
CA VAL A 640 9.10 24.60 9.37
C VAL A 640 8.29 25.70 8.70
N GLU A 641 7.37 25.32 7.82
CA GLU A 641 6.35 26.20 7.25
C GLU A 641 5.02 26.10 8.02
N ALA A 642 4.36 27.24 8.23
CA ALA A 642 3.10 27.38 8.97
C ALA A 642 1.90 27.55 8.01
N GLU A 643 0.80 26.85 8.25
CA GLU A 643 -0.49 27.03 7.56
C GLU A 643 -1.63 27.47 8.51
N PRO A 644 -2.64 28.22 8.00
CA PRO A 644 -3.71 28.80 8.80
C PRO A 644 -4.98 27.94 8.85
N ARG A 645 -5.70 28.06 9.96
CA ARG A 645 -6.94 27.35 10.32
C ARG A 645 -8.17 27.84 9.53
N LEU A 646 -9.07 26.91 9.21
CA LEU A 646 -10.47 27.19 8.79
C LEU A 646 -11.47 26.29 9.55
N LEU A 647 -12.59 26.91 9.96
CA LEU A 647 -13.73 26.28 10.65
C LEU A 647 -14.70 25.59 9.66
N PRO A 648 -15.50 24.59 10.12
CA PRO A 648 -16.41 23.82 9.28
C PRO A 648 -17.83 24.40 9.17
N SER A 649 -18.49 24.16 8.02
CA SER A 649 -19.91 24.42 7.80
C SER A 649 -20.62 23.13 7.38
N HIS A 650 -21.60 22.71 8.19
CA HIS A 650 -22.48 21.57 7.93
C HIS A 650 -23.66 22.00 7.05
N LEU A 651 -23.83 21.46 5.85
CA LEU A 651 -25.14 21.38 5.16
C LEU A 651 -25.29 20.49 3.90
N PRO A 652 -24.59 19.40 3.67
CA PRO A 652 -24.98 18.48 2.59
C PRO A 652 -25.57 17.13 3.03
N GLU A 653 -25.54 16.77 4.30
CA GLU A 653 -25.86 15.39 4.72
C GLU A 653 -27.37 15.08 4.78
N VAL A 654 -28.23 16.09 4.98
CA VAL A 654 -29.69 15.89 5.09
C VAL A 654 -30.34 15.57 3.73
N ILE A 655 -29.78 16.03 2.64
CA ILE A 655 -30.36 15.80 1.29
C ILE A 655 -30.02 14.40 0.77
N ALA A 656 -28.85 13.86 1.10
CA ALA A 656 -28.46 12.51 0.69
C ALA A 656 -29.28 11.42 1.40
N GLY A 657 -29.57 11.59 2.69
CA GLY A 657 -30.36 10.63 3.47
C GLY A 657 -31.81 10.49 2.98
N LEU A 658 -32.44 11.60 2.60
CA LEU A 658 -33.82 11.58 2.08
C LEU A 658 -33.91 10.94 0.68
N SER A 659 -32.88 11.09 -0.14
CA SER A 659 -32.84 10.47 -1.47
C SER A 659 -32.68 8.93 -1.40
N CYS A 660 -31.85 8.43 -0.51
CA CYS A 660 -31.69 6.97 -0.29
C CYS A 660 -32.96 6.32 0.26
N ALA A 661 -33.62 6.96 1.22
CA ALA A 661 -34.87 6.45 1.77
C ALA A 661 -35.98 6.37 0.71
N PHE A 662 -36.06 7.33 -0.18
CA PHE A 662 -37.03 7.33 -1.28
C PHE A 662 -36.77 6.23 -2.31
N ILE A 663 -35.49 6.00 -2.66
CA ILE A 663 -35.10 4.92 -3.58
C ILE A 663 -35.46 3.54 -3.00
N VAL A 664 -35.16 3.31 -1.73
CA VAL A 664 -35.53 2.07 -1.04
C VAL A 664 -37.04 1.88 -1.03
N LEU A 665 -37.83 2.93 -0.76
CA LEU A 665 -39.28 2.85 -0.77
C LEU A 665 -39.85 2.49 -2.15
N VAL A 666 -39.26 3.03 -3.22
CA VAL A 666 -39.63 2.70 -4.61
C VAL A 666 -39.31 1.24 -4.95
N PHE A 667 -38.13 0.75 -4.55
CA PHE A 667 -37.78 -0.66 -4.77
C PHE A 667 -38.68 -1.62 -3.99
N VAL A 668 -39.00 -1.31 -2.73
CA VAL A 668 -39.93 -2.13 -1.92
C VAL A 668 -41.34 -2.13 -2.51
N THR A 669 -41.82 -0.99 -2.98
CA THR A 669 -43.17 -0.94 -3.62
C THR A 669 -43.20 -1.66 -4.97
N VAL A 670 -42.16 -1.56 -5.80
CA VAL A 670 -42.05 -2.33 -7.05
C VAL A 670 -41.94 -3.83 -6.77
N PHE A 671 -41.18 -4.23 -5.78
CA PHE A 671 -41.05 -5.63 -5.37
C PHE A 671 -42.38 -6.19 -4.86
N LEU A 672 -43.12 -5.45 -4.01
CA LEU A 672 -44.45 -5.85 -3.52
C LEU A 672 -45.46 -5.95 -4.67
N VAL A 673 -45.43 -5.03 -5.63
CA VAL A 673 -46.32 -5.08 -6.81
C VAL A 673 -46.02 -6.26 -7.72
N LEU A 674 -44.70 -6.60 -7.89
CA LEU A 674 -44.30 -7.78 -8.64
C LEU A 674 -44.69 -9.08 -7.93
N GLN A 675 -44.59 -9.14 -6.59
CA GLN A 675 -45.03 -10.27 -5.76
C GLN A 675 -46.55 -10.47 -5.85
N LEU A 676 -47.33 -9.40 -5.81
CA LEU A 676 -48.80 -9.46 -5.93
C LEU A 676 -49.27 -9.84 -7.34
N ARG A 677 -48.46 -9.64 -8.38
CA ARG A 677 -48.79 -10.01 -9.77
C ARG A 677 -48.41 -11.44 -10.13
N SER A 678 -47.42 -12.03 -9.45
CA SER A 678 -46.82 -13.32 -9.87
C SER A 678 -47.53 -14.53 -9.29
N GLY A 679 -48.49 -14.42 -8.40
CA GLY A 679 -49.34 -15.53 -7.93
C GLY A 679 -48.59 -16.79 -7.47
N PHE A 680 -47.32 -16.65 -7.06
CA PHE A 680 -46.49 -17.79 -6.64
C PHE A 680 -46.73 -18.15 -5.19
N SER A 681 -47.38 -19.28 -5.02
CA SER A 681 -47.51 -19.96 -3.74
C SER A 681 -46.22 -20.70 -3.42
N PHE A 682 -45.51 -20.31 -2.36
CA PHE A 682 -44.38 -21.07 -1.82
C PHE A 682 -44.91 -22.35 -1.15
N ARG A 683 -44.82 -23.49 -1.85
CA ARG A 683 -44.81 -24.80 -1.24
C ARG A 683 -43.38 -25.34 -1.14
N GLY A 684 -42.89 -25.39 0.09
CA GLY A 684 -41.97 -26.40 0.60
C GLY A 684 -40.62 -26.54 -0.13
N VAL A 685 -39.68 -25.65 0.14
CA VAL A 685 -38.26 -25.99 0.03
C VAL A 685 -37.82 -26.53 1.39
N LYS A 686 -37.52 -27.85 1.46
CA LYS A 686 -36.81 -28.42 2.61
C LYS A 686 -35.39 -27.87 2.59
N VAL A 687 -35.09 -26.95 3.49
CA VAL A 687 -33.75 -26.56 3.79
C VAL A 687 -33.10 -27.69 4.55
N TYR A 688 -32.14 -28.37 3.92
CA TYR A 688 -31.19 -29.22 4.64
C TYR A 688 -30.21 -28.25 5.31
N THR A 689 -30.33 -28.06 6.61
CA THR A 689 -29.27 -27.47 7.41
C THR A 689 -28.13 -28.48 7.49
N MET A 690 -27.05 -28.27 6.75
CA MET A 690 -25.78 -28.81 7.14
C MET A 690 -25.38 -28.11 8.43
N ASP A 691 -25.13 -28.89 9.49
CA ASP A 691 -24.46 -28.40 10.68
C ASP A 691 -23.07 -27.87 10.29
N ARG A 692 -23.00 -26.59 10.06
CA ARG A 692 -21.72 -25.86 10.10
C ARG A 692 -21.49 -25.58 11.58
N GLY A 693 -20.37 -26.11 12.11
CA GLY A 693 -19.92 -25.71 13.42
C GLY A 693 -19.89 -24.17 13.48
N LEU A 694 -20.73 -23.63 14.35
CA LEU A 694 -20.80 -22.19 14.58
C LEU A 694 -19.48 -21.76 15.25
N ILE A 695 -18.67 -21.00 14.56
CA ILE A 695 -17.66 -20.17 15.22
C ILE A 695 -18.44 -19.08 15.96
N SER A 696 -18.50 -19.20 17.28
CA SER A 696 -19.23 -18.23 18.11
C SER A 696 -18.26 -17.11 18.48
N TYR A 697 -18.48 -15.93 17.92
CA TYR A 697 -17.77 -14.71 18.32
C TYR A 697 -18.50 -14.10 19.53
N LYS A 698 -17.80 -13.98 20.65
CA LYS A 698 -18.24 -13.13 21.76
C LYS A 698 -17.54 -11.79 21.61
N GLY A 699 -18.28 -10.76 21.24
CA GLY A 699 -17.75 -9.42 21.07
C GLY A 699 -17.05 -8.92 22.34
N LEU A 700 -15.83 -8.41 22.20
CA LEU A 700 -15.19 -7.63 23.23
C LEU A 700 -15.99 -6.33 23.46
N PRO A 701 -16.15 -5.86 24.70
CA PRO A 701 -16.80 -4.58 24.96
C PRO A 701 -16.10 -3.46 24.21
N PRO A 702 -16.81 -2.42 23.76
CA PRO A 702 -16.22 -1.28 23.03
C PRO A 702 -15.09 -0.58 23.79
N GLU A 703 -15.02 -0.73 25.10
CA GLU A 703 -14.01 -0.13 25.99
C GLU A 703 -12.64 -0.82 25.91
N ALA A 704 -12.57 -2.07 25.40
CA ALA A 704 -11.31 -2.81 25.25
C ALA A 704 -10.36 -2.21 24.19
N TRP A 705 -10.82 -1.26 23.40
CA TRP A 705 -10.03 -0.56 22.40
C TRP A 705 -9.28 0.67 22.91
N GLN A 706 -9.46 1.02 24.20
CA GLN A 706 -8.84 2.21 24.82
C GLN A 706 -7.60 1.89 25.64
N GLU A 707 -7.31 0.62 25.92
CA GLU A 707 -6.11 0.25 26.67
C GLU A 707 -5.04 -0.26 25.70
N GLU A 708 -3.85 0.29 25.83
CA GLU A 708 -2.62 -0.20 25.21
C GLU A 708 -2.49 -1.69 25.50
N CYS A 709 -2.11 -2.48 24.47
CA CYS A 709 -1.71 -3.86 24.72
C CYS A 709 -0.66 -3.88 25.84
N PRO A 710 -0.87 -4.59 26.95
CA PRO A 710 0.10 -4.60 28.02
C PRO A 710 1.42 -5.12 27.49
N SER A 711 2.48 -4.31 27.65
CA SER A 711 3.84 -4.78 27.49
C SER A 711 4.10 -5.87 28.51
N ASP A 712 4.71 -6.96 28.04
CA ASP A 712 5.16 -8.07 28.86
C ASP A 712 5.71 -7.61 30.20
N SER A 713 5.07 -8.01 31.29
CA SER A 713 5.76 -8.28 32.55
C SER A 713 4.88 -9.10 33.50
N GLU A 714 5.45 -10.18 33.91
CA GLU A 714 5.28 -10.88 35.17
C GLU A 714 4.29 -12.05 35.24
N GLU A 715 4.92 -13.12 35.56
CA GLU A 715 4.52 -14.43 36.02
C GLU A 715 3.28 -14.42 36.93
N ASP A 716 2.29 -15.27 36.59
CA ASP A 716 1.51 -15.92 37.63
C ASP A 716 1.29 -17.39 37.28
N GLU A 717 1.79 -18.26 38.16
CA GLU A 717 1.62 -19.71 38.09
C GLU A 717 0.14 -20.09 38.34
N GLY A 718 -0.55 -20.53 37.28
CA GLY A 718 -1.89 -21.09 37.40
C GLY A 718 -2.14 -22.19 36.38
N ARG A 719 -1.98 -23.45 36.83
CA ARG A 719 -2.31 -24.67 36.09
C ARG A 719 -3.68 -24.60 35.40
N GLY A 720 -3.68 -24.81 34.11
CA GLY A 720 -4.84 -25.19 33.34
C GLY A 720 -4.39 -25.67 31.97
N GLU A 721 -4.37 -26.99 31.80
CA GLU A 721 -4.18 -27.62 30.48
C GLU A 721 -5.25 -27.09 29.52
N ARG A 722 -4.85 -26.33 28.54
CA ARG A 722 -5.70 -25.95 27.40
C ARG A 722 -5.14 -26.63 26.17
N THR A 723 -5.83 -27.61 25.67
CA THR A 723 -5.56 -28.29 24.42
C THR A 723 -6.02 -27.36 23.29
N ALA A 724 -5.13 -26.99 22.39
CA ALA A 724 -5.47 -26.24 21.19
C ALA A 724 -5.57 -27.20 20.00
N PHE A 725 -6.58 -27.01 19.15
CA PHE A 725 -6.82 -27.83 17.96
C PHE A 725 -6.97 -26.93 16.73
N ILE A 726 -6.41 -27.33 15.61
CA ILE A 726 -6.62 -26.69 14.31
C ILE A 726 -7.46 -27.63 13.44
N LYS A 727 -8.51 -27.13 12.83
CA LYS A 727 -9.32 -27.87 11.88
C LYS A 727 -9.28 -27.17 10.53
N ASP A 728 -8.59 -27.77 9.61
CA ASP A 728 -8.64 -27.38 8.22
C ASP A 728 -9.83 -28.07 7.54
N GLN A 729 -10.65 -27.30 6.81
CA GLN A 729 -11.72 -27.82 5.97
C GLN A 729 -11.29 -27.79 4.49
N SER A 730 -10.27 -28.53 4.15
CA SER A 730 -9.95 -28.83 2.76
C SER A 730 -9.62 -30.30 2.57
N ALA A 731 -10.62 -31.15 2.71
CA ALA A 731 -10.55 -32.51 2.20
C ALA A 731 -11.93 -32.92 1.69
N LEU A 732 -12.14 -32.67 0.41
CA LEU A 732 -12.83 -33.55 -0.57
C LEU A 732 -12.82 -32.89 -1.93
#